data_d3e43240aa295b96857ca513600673ad
#
_entry.id   d3e43240aa295b96857ca513600673ad
#
_cell.length_a   1.000
_cell.length_b   1.000
_cell.length_c   1.000
_cell.angle_alpha   90.00
_cell.angle_beta   90.00
_cell.angle_gamma   90.00
#
_symmetry.space_group_name_H-M   'P 1'
#
loop_
_entity.id
_entity.type
_entity.pdbx_description
1 polymer ?
#
loop_
_entity_poly.entity_id
_entity_poly.type
_entity_poly.pdbx_seq_one_letter_code
_entity_poly.pdbx_strand_id
1 'polypeptide(L)'
;MQQGSLFRMQFSMSDSFSAVLANDGYIPLLVTYTKQDAEINSLRKASKDDLMKLEPEYFSALEALNRSKCILLVGDSGMGKTTFLKMLCICMEGELENHPKYNLAKITEPVVRTETGIVLEVQKWDDGALRPFLLDLESLALEDRNRKKFPDEVKDAELILIDGVDDIDPEDWKWVASEIEMLHAEDPDRYFVIACEADVMNRLRPRLPGFTSYTVKTLTDAQKYLISKQSSDDPDFQDGEPMPKVPIGLSEALKITQSYLSWTTMDPKPQSVQTFFEAELEKSPLAKAEPEFTAYKYFTQKMDQREQQKIFASFQSDMNQLRYLACKYCLEENFNTRFEKLVLELNYQSWAMIRMLKMIAKEKNAENLKSMFLDLCPNGEPKAELSIKALIAADLLFEIRDKIDILREKKVIQLKKWIRAIVENGWLTVYDRIIAGKRLSWLGDDRELTELVSIPAGSFTMGDYLLPNNQPVAEIKIKAFKIGRYPVVNTTYKEFIDQTGRFWLSEEKDNCERRNYPAINLTWHDAVAFCNWLTEKWQTEGKIQRDEIVRIPTEAEWEYAARGKIISQPDTLIYAWGSGWQDDYCNTRELGLNDTCAVGLFPQNESAFGCLDMNGMVWEWNSTLWGADPKSPDYPYPYDPCDGRENTKDALDNIRRCMRGGSFGSTADHATCCYRGGLEPIGFWRGDGFRIVVSKDNNGTRN
;
A
#
# COMPACT_ATOMS: atom_id res chain seq x y z
N MET A 1 0.11 51.20 17.91
CA MET A 1 -0.62 51.20 16.64
C MET A 1 0.37 50.93 15.52
N GLN A 2 0.56 49.68 15.24
CA GLN A 2 1.01 49.15 13.94
C GLN A 2 0.72 47.67 14.02
N GLN A 3 -0.48 47.33 13.58
CA GLN A 3 -0.87 45.98 13.24
C GLN A 3 -0.15 45.64 11.94
N GLY A 4 0.99 45.00 12.03
CA GLY A 4 1.65 44.31 10.94
C GLY A 4 1.00 42.96 10.80
N SER A 5 0.24 42.77 9.74
CA SER A 5 -0.37 41.52 9.34
C SER A 5 0.63 40.37 9.38
N LEU A 6 0.33 39.34 10.12
CA LEU A 6 1.03 38.06 10.16
C LEU A 6 0.78 37.17 8.94
N PHE A 7 0.38 37.74 7.81
CA PHE A 7 0.46 37.10 6.49
C PHE A 7 1.92 37.12 5.99
N ARG A 8 2.85 36.66 6.80
CA ARG A 8 4.16 36.26 6.32
C ARG A 8 4.08 34.79 5.88
N MET A 9 3.27 34.50 4.88
CA MET A 9 3.59 33.36 4.03
C MET A 9 4.94 33.65 3.38
N GLN A 10 6.00 33.02 3.86
CA GLN A 10 7.28 32.92 3.16
C GLN A 10 7.18 32.00 1.94
N PHE A 11 5.99 31.90 1.34
CA PHE A 11 5.77 31.13 0.13
C PHE A 11 5.84 32.06 -1.07
N SER A 12 6.80 31.81 -1.95
CA SER A 12 6.58 32.13 -3.35
C SER A 12 5.44 31.18 -3.80
N MET A 13 4.20 31.65 -3.76
CA MET A 13 3.07 30.89 -4.28
C MET A 13 3.39 30.61 -5.76
N SER A 14 3.58 29.35 -6.12
CA SER A 14 3.71 28.97 -7.52
C SER A 14 2.44 29.43 -8.24
N ASP A 15 2.55 29.92 -9.47
CA ASP A 15 1.40 30.40 -10.25
C ASP A 15 0.28 29.36 -10.32
N SER A 16 0.64 28.06 -10.32
CA SER A 16 -0.29 26.94 -10.30
C SER A 16 -1.12 26.83 -9.02
N PHE A 17 -0.51 27.06 -7.84
CA PHE A 17 -1.25 27.02 -6.57
C PHE A 17 -2.16 28.23 -6.40
N SER A 18 -1.69 29.41 -6.79
CA SER A 18 -2.52 30.62 -6.83
C SER A 18 -3.75 30.43 -7.72
N ALA A 19 -3.60 29.72 -8.86
CA ALA A 19 -4.70 29.41 -9.77
C ALA A 19 -5.69 28.38 -9.16
N VAL A 20 -5.21 27.36 -8.39
CA VAL A 20 -6.08 26.44 -7.64
C VAL A 20 -6.95 27.21 -6.64
N LEU A 21 -6.36 28.12 -5.89
CA LEU A 21 -7.09 28.95 -4.93
C LEU A 21 -8.11 29.90 -5.60
N ALA A 22 -7.73 30.51 -6.72
CA ALA A 22 -8.58 31.46 -7.43
C ALA A 22 -9.84 30.81 -8.03
N ASN A 23 -9.76 29.55 -8.45
CA ASN A 23 -10.82 28.85 -9.17
C ASN A 23 -11.58 27.84 -8.30
N ASP A 24 -11.38 27.80 -6.99
CA ASP A 24 -11.94 26.78 -6.07
C ASP A 24 -11.65 25.32 -6.50
N GLY A 25 -10.56 25.11 -7.22
CA GLY A 25 -10.19 23.84 -7.84
C GLY A 25 -9.58 22.79 -6.88
N TYR A 26 -9.70 22.96 -5.56
CA TYR A 26 -9.20 21.96 -4.63
C TYR A 26 -10.09 20.70 -4.62
N ILE A 27 -9.44 19.57 -4.73
CA ILE A 27 -10.07 18.26 -4.66
C ILE A 27 -9.51 17.52 -3.44
N PRO A 28 -10.37 17.09 -2.50
CA PRO A 28 -9.92 16.35 -1.33
C PRO A 28 -9.17 15.07 -1.72
N LEU A 29 -8.01 14.87 -1.10
CA LEU A 29 -7.14 13.74 -1.34
C LEU A 29 -7.70 12.49 -0.64
N LEU A 30 -7.83 11.38 -1.36
CA LEU A 30 -8.24 10.10 -0.80
C LEU A 30 -7.03 9.23 -0.49
N VAL A 31 -7.16 8.40 0.52
CA VAL A 31 -6.18 7.37 0.90
C VAL A 31 -6.79 5.98 0.79
N THR A 32 -5.96 4.96 0.61
CA THR A 32 -6.40 3.59 0.32
C THR A 32 -7.08 2.86 1.47
N TYR A 33 -7.08 3.41 2.68
CA TYR A 33 -7.82 2.86 3.80
C TYR A 33 -9.31 3.20 3.68
N THR A 34 -10.21 2.20 3.72
CA THR A 34 -11.65 2.39 3.54
C THR A 34 -12.41 2.47 4.87
N LYS A 35 -13.64 3.02 4.85
CA LYS A 35 -14.53 2.99 6.02
C LYS A 35 -14.86 1.55 6.42
N GLN A 36 -15.04 0.66 5.45
CA GLN A 36 -15.28 -0.77 5.70
C GLN A 36 -14.11 -1.41 6.46
N ASP A 37 -12.87 -1.08 6.11
CA ASP A 37 -11.68 -1.58 6.80
C ASP A 37 -11.68 -1.17 8.28
N ALA A 38 -12.10 0.07 8.57
CA ALA A 38 -12.21 0.57 9.93
C ALA A 38 -13.29 -0.14 10.76
N GLU A 39 -14.41 -0.46 10.14
CA GLU A 39 -15.52 -1.15 10.81
C GLU A 39 -15.20 -2.61 11.06
N ILE A 40 -14.59 -3.29 10.08
CA ILE A 40 -14.28 -4.72 10.13
C ILE A 40 -13.06 -5.01 10.99
N ASN A 41 -12.10 -4.07 11.14
CA ASN A 41 -11.07 -4.19 12.16
C ASN A 41 -11.63 -4.34 13.58
N SER A 42 -12.90 -4.02 13.81
CA SER A 42 -13.64 -4.34 15.04
C SER A 42 -14.35 -5.69 14.99
N LEU A 43 -14.16 -6.51 13.96
CA LEU A 43 -14.81 -7.81 13.74
C LEU A 43 -16.34 -7.75 13.84
N ARG A 44 -16.93 -6.73 13.22
CA ARG A 44 -18.40 -6.58 13.17
C ARG A 44 -19.01 -7.47 12.09
N LYS A 45 -20.33 -7.72 12.26
CA LYS A 45 -21.16 -8.42 11.27
C LYS A 45 -21.10 -7.72 9.91
N ALA A 46 -20.56 -8.37 8.93
CA ALA A 46 -20.81 -8.05 7.54
C ALA A 46 -21.53 -9.25 6.91
N SER A 47 -22.79 -9.10 6.51
CA SER A 47 -23.45 -10.13 5.72
C SER A 47 -22.98 -10.03 4.27
N LYS A 48 -22.95 -11.16 3.56
CA LYS A 48 -22.59 -11.23 2.15
C LYS A 48 -23.44 -10.29 1.28
N ASP A 49 -24.71 -10.15 1.60
CA ASP A 49 -25.65 -9.28 0.88
C ASP A 49 -25.39 -7.78 1.15
N ASP A 50 -24.87 -7.43 2.32
CA ASP A 50 -24.54 -6.05 2.65
C ASP A 50 -23.25 -5.60 1.94
N LEU A 51 -22.25 -6.47 1.85
CA LEU A 51 -20.97 -6.16 1.18
C LEU A 51 -21.08 -6.20 -0.35
N MET A 52 -21.99 -6.99 -0.92
CA MET A 52 -22.25 -6.99 -2.37
C MET A 52 -22.87 -5.69 -2.90
N LYS A 53 -23.43 -4.86 -2.02
CA LYS A 53 -24.15 -3.63 -2.41
C LYS A 53 -23.34 -2.37 -2.24
N LEU A 54 -22.16 -2.46 -1.65
CA LEU A 54 -21.36 -1.29 -1.28
C LEU A 54 -20.07 -1.25 -2.09
N GLU A 55 -19.93 -0.23 -2.93
CA GLU A 55 -18.62 0.16 -3.44
C GLU A 55 -17.69 0.56 -2.28
N PRO A 56 -16.37 0.32 -2.38
CA PRO A 56 -15.43 0.74 -1.35
C PRO A 56 -15.49 2.25 -1.14
N GLU A 57 -15.72 2.68 0.09
CA GLU A 57 -15.64 4.08 0.48
C GLU A 57 -14.32 4.38 1.15
N TYR A 58 -13.58 5.34 0.63
CA TYR A 58 -12.25 5.70 1.10
C TYR A 58 -12.27 6.80 2.16
N PHE A 59 -11.23 6.87 2.98
CA PHE A 59 -10.98 8.02 3.84
C PHE A 59 -10.38 9.16 3.01
N SER A 60 -10.71 10.40 3.36
CA SER A 60 -9.89 11.53 2.93
C SER A 60 -8.61 11.61 3.76
N ALA A 61 -7.58 12.29 3.23
CA ALA A 61 -6.34 12.52 3.97
C ALA A 61 -6.60 13.29 5.29
N LEU A 62 -7.60 14.16 5.32
CA LEU A 62 -8.03 14.86 6.54
C LEU A 62 -8.55 13.89 7.60
N GLU A 63 -9.39 12.95 7.20
CA GLU A 63 -9.92 11.93 8.12
C GLU A 63 -8.88 10.92 8.58
N ALA A 64 -7.91 10.62 7.73
CA ALA A 64 -6.76 9.82 8.13
C ALA A 64 -5.96 10.52 9.23
N LEU A 65 -5.76 11.83 9.12
CA LEU A 65 -5.14 12.66 10.15
C LEU A 65 -5.98 12.71 11.44
N ASN A 66 -7.29 12.83 11.32
CA ASN A 66 -8.21 12.80 12.46
C ASN A 66 -8.14 11.48 13.25
N ARG A 67 -7.85 10.36 12.56
CA ARG A 67 -7.70 9.03 13.19
C ARG A 67 -6.35 8.79 13.85
N SER A 68 -5.29 9.32 13.26
CA SER A 68 -3.91 8.92 13.58
C SER A 68 -3.02 10.14 13.68
N LYS A 69 -3.30 11.10 14.51
CA LYS A 69 -2.57 12.39 14.70
C LYS A 69 -1.22 12.55 13.98
N CYS A 70 -0.44 11.48 13.84
CA CYS A 70 0.87 11.44 13.19
C CYS A 70 0.82 10.54 11.95
N ILE A 71 0.87 11.13 10.75
CA ILE A 71 0.75 10.38 9.50
C ILE A 71 1.91 10.65 8.52
N LEU A 72 2.32 9.59 7.83
CA LEU A 72 3.12 9.64 6.61
C LEU A 72 2.17 9.55 5.42
N LEU A 73 2.06 10.60 4.64
CA LEU A 73 1.20 10.66 3.45
C LEU A 73 2.04 10.26 2.24
N VAL A 74 1.93 8.99 1.86
CA VAL A 74 2.78 8.34 0.87
C VAL A 74 2.10 8.36 -0.49
N GLY A 75 2.79 8.82 -1.51
CA GLY A 75 2.26 8.82 -2.87
C GLY A 75 3.27 9.33 -3.88
N ASP A 76 3.01 9.06 -5.15
CA ASP A 76 3.88 9.48 -6.23
C ASP A 76 3.93 11.02 -6.38
N SER A 77 4.97 11.52 -7.03
CA SER A 77 5.05 12.92 -7.41
C SER A 77 3.83 13.32 -8.25
N GLY A 78 3.29 14.51 -8.02
CA GLY A 78 2.10 15.01 -8.71
C GLY A 78 0.75 14.51 -8.19
N MET A 79 0.71 13.64 -7.17
CA MET A 79 -0.55 13.14 -6.60
C MET A 79 -1.28 14.13 -5.67
N GLY A 80 -0.82 15.38 -5.57
CA GLY A 80 -1.52 16.43 -4.82
C GLY A 80 -1.17 16.52 -3.34
N LYS A 81 -0.17 15.79 -2.83
CA LYS A 81 0.28 15.84 -1.42
C LYS A 81 0.57 17.26 -0.96
N THR A 82 1.45 17.97 -1.66
CA THR A 82 1.81 19.38 -1.40
C THR A 82 0.59 20.29 -1.41
N THR A 83 -0.34 20.09 -2.36
CA THR A 83 -1.59 20.87 -2.44
C THR A 83 -2.44 20.65 -1.19
N PHE A 84 -2.57 19.42 -0.72
CA PHE A 84 -3.28 19.10 0.51
C PHE A 84 -2.65 19.78 1.73
N LEU A 85 -1.33 19.69 1.91
CA LEU A 85 -0.62 20.33 3.03
C LEU A 85 -0.84 21.85 3.04
N LYS A 86 -0.71 22.50 1.88
CA LYS A 86 -0.93 23.94 1.74
C LYS A 86 -2.38 24.33 2.02
N MET A 87 -3.36 23.59 1.50
CA MET A 87 -4.78 23.84 1.78
C MET A 87 -5.11 23.65 3.25
N LEU A 88 -4.60 22.62 3.87
CA LEU A 88 -4.79 22.36 5.30
C LEU A 88 -4.21 23.50 6.15
N CYS A 89 -2.98 23.94 5.86
CA CYS A 89 -2.35 25.08 6.52
C CYS A 89 -3.21 26.35 6.40
N ILE A 90 -3.56 26.75 5.19
CA ILE A 90 -4.34 27.97 4.93
C ILE A 90 -5.72 27.94 5.58
N CYS A 91 -6.39 26.79 5.56
CA CYS A 91 -7.73 26.69 6.16
C CYS A 91 -7.69 26.69 7.69
N MET A 92 -6.66 26.10 8.31
CA MET A 92 -6.43 26.17 9.75
C MET A 92 -6.10 27.59 10.22
N GLU A 93 -5.15 28.27 9.56
CA GLU A 93 -4.83 29.68 9.82
C GLU A 93 -6.07 30.59 9.62
N GLY A 94 -6.75 30.38 8.49
CA GLY A 94 -7.92 31.19 8.16
C GLY A 94 -9.06 31.03 9.15
N GLU A 95 -9.27 29.83 9.72
CA GLU A 95 -10.26 29.64 10.80
C GLU A 95 -9.85 30.43 12.06
N LEU A 96 -8.57 30.36 12.46
CA LEU A 96 -8.05 31.10 13.61
C LEU A 96 -8.18 32.63 13.44
N GLU A 97 -8.09 33.13 12.20
CA GLU A 97 -8.23 34.53 11.84
C GLU A 97 -9.65 34.94 11.41
N ASN A 98 -10.62 34.02 11.45
CA ASN A 98 -12.00 34.20 10.97
C ASN A 98 -12.08 34.63 9.49
N HIS A 99 -11.26 34.00 8.63
CA HIS A 99 -11.27 34.27 7.19
C HIS A 99 -12.56 33.75 6.51
N PRO A 100 -13.25 34.55 5.70
CA PRO A 100 -14.59 34.18 5.19
C PRO A 100 -14.61 33.02 4.21
N LYS A 101 -13.51 32.74 3.52
CA LYS A 101 -13.43 31.71 2.46
C LYS A 101 -12.57 30.52 2.85
N TYR A 102 -11.42 30.74 3.46
CA TYR A 102 -10.47 29.69 3.84
C TYR A 102 -10.58 29.45 5.33
N ASN A 103 -11.30 28.40 5.70
CA ASN A 103 -11.62 28.04 7.09
C ASN A 103 -11.90 26.52 7.17
N LEU A 104 -12.31 26.05 8.35
CA LEU A 104 -12.62 24.63 8.54
C LEU A 104 -13.74 24.14 7.63
N ALA A 105 -14.75 24.97 7.33
CA ALA A 105 -15.82 24.58 6.42
C ALA A 105 -15.28 24.27 5.00
N LYS A 106 -14.25 25.00 4.56
CA LYS A 106 -13.61 24.78 3.24
C LYS A 106 -12.86 23.46 3.18
N ILE A 107 -12.05 23.12 4.19
CA ILE A 107 -11.27 21.88 4.18
C ILE A 107 -12.13 20.64 4.45
N THR A 108 -13.28 20.80 5.08
CA THR A 108 -14.25 19.73 5.35
C THR A 108 -15.37 19.67 4.31
N GLU A 109 -15.27 20.38 3.19
CA GLU A 109 -16.23 20.27 2.08
C GLU A 109 -16.50 18.81 1.71
N PRO A 110 -17.73 18.50 1.27
CA PRO A 110 -18.08 17.14 0.89
C PRO A 110 -17.19 16.58 -0.20
N VAL A 111 -16.85 15.30 -0.09
CA VAL A 111 -15.98 14.57 -1.02
C VAL A 111 -16.71 13.35 -1.59
N VAL A 112 -16.42 13.02 -2.86
CA VAL A 112 -16.80 11.74 -3.45
C VAL A 112 -15.77 10.70 -3.08
N ARG A 113 -16.20 9.63 -2.43
CA ARG A 113 -15.31 8.56 -1.90
C ARG A 113 -15.37 7.26 -2.68
N THR A 114 -16.38 7.09 -3.52
CA THR A 114 -16.63 5.88 -4.29
C THR A 114 -15.86 5.89 -5.62
N GLU A 115 -15.73 4.72 -6.25
CA GLU A 115 -15.05 4.59 -7.55
C GLU A 115 -15.89 5.18 -8.68
N THR A 116 -17.19 4.89 -8.71
CA THR A 116 -18.08 5.15 -9.84
C THR A 116 -19.32 5.99 -9.49
N GLY A 117 -19.74 6.02 -8.24
CA GLY A 117 -20.91 6.79 -7.81
C GLY A 117 -20.56 8.23 -7.43
N ILE A 118 -21.48 9.18 -7.65
CA ILE A 118 -21.34 10.58 -7.21
C ILE A 118 -22.18 10.79 -5.96
N VAL A 119 -21.71 10.29 -4.84
CA VAL A 119 -22.30 10.57 -3.52
C VAL A 119 -21.35 11.48 -2.76
N LEU A 120 -21.81 12.68 -2.44
CA LEU A 120 -21.05 13.68 -1.69
C LEU A 120 -21.25 13.44 -0.19
N GLU A 121 -20.16 13.21 0.52
CA GLU A 121 -20.16 13.02 1.97
C GLU A 121 -19.25 14.02 2.67
N VAL A 122 -19.72 14.58 3.79
CA VAL A 122 -18.94 15.51 4.60
C VAL A 122 -17.76 14.80 5.22
N GLN A 123 -16.60 15.44 5.19
CA GLN A 123 -15.38 14.96 5.83
C GLN A 123 -15.45 15.22 7.34
N LYS A 124 -15.00 14.23 8.13
CA LYS A 124 -14.92 14.38 9.60
C LYS A 124 -13.61 15.05 10.02
N TRP A 125 -13.75 16.07 10.86
CA TRP A 125 -12.69 16.69 11.62
C TRP A 125 -13.22 17.06 13.00
N ASP A 126 -12.60 16.57 14.08
CA ASP A 126 -13.19 16.64 15.42
C ASP A 126 -12.49 17.69 16.34
N ASP A 127 -11.28 18.15 16.03
CA ASP A 127 -10.42 18.92 16.94
C ASP A 127 -10.41 20.45 16.72
N GLY A 128 -11.28 20.99 15.86
CA GLY A 128 -11.35 22.43 15.61
C GLY A 128 -10.11 22.97 14.87
N ALA A 129 -9.83 24.26 14.99
CA ALA A 129 -8.68 24.91 14.37
C ALA A 129 -7.40 24.69 15.19
N LEU A 130 -6.38 24.17 14.57
CA LEU A 130 -5.05 23.98 15.13
C LEU A 130 -4.09 25.04 14.56
N ARG A 131 -3.11 25.49 15.33
CA ARG A 131 -2.04 26.37 14.84
C ARG A 131 -1.11 25.58 13.94
N PRO A 132 -1.14 25.79 12.60
CA PRO A 132 -0.32 25.04 11.69
C PRO A 132 1.07 25.67 11.55
N PHE A 133 2.05 24.83 11.20
CA PHE A 133 3.34 25.26 10.66
C PHE A 133 3.68 24.38 9.45
N LEU A 134 3.82 24.98 8.29
CA LEU A 134 4.23 24.26 7.08
C LEU A 134 5.74 24.45 6.87
N LEU A 135 6.46 23.34 7.01
CA LEU A 135 7.89 23.25 6.77
C LEU A 135 8.15 22.66 5.39
N ASP A 136 8.60 23.49 4.48
CA ASP A 136 9.08 23.07 3.17
C ASP A 136 10.61 22.92 3.23
N LEU A 137 11.06 21.66 3.22
CA LEU A 137 12.47 21.32 3.37
C LEU A 137 13.32 21.73 2.16
N GLU A 138 12.74 21.83 0.98
CA GLU A 138 13.45 22.36 -0.20
C GLU A 138 13.77 23.85 -0.02
N SER A 139 12.82 24.61 0.52
CA SER A 139 12.94 26.06 0.74
C SER A 139 13.64 26.43 2.05
N LEU A 140 13.94 25.47 2.92
CA LEU A 140 14.58 25.73 4.19
C LEU A 140 15.88 26.52 4.00
N ALA A 141 16.01 27.64 4.69
CA ALA A 141 17.17 28.51 4.54
C ALA A 141 18.48 27.76 4.72
N LEU A 142 19.47 28.04 3.87
CA LEU A 142 20.78 27.37 3.88
C LEU A 142 21.45 27.42 5.26
N GLU A 143 21.22 28.48 6.03
CA GLU A 143 21.73 28.61 7.40
C GLU A 143 21.13 27.60 8.36
N ASP A 144 19.83 27.32 8.24
CA ASP A 144 19.13 26.34 9.09
C ASP A 144 19.48 24.91 8.71
N ARG A 145 19.61 24.61 7.42
CA ARG A 145 20.16 23.32 6.95
C ARG A 145 21.57 23.06 7.49
N ASN A 146 22.42 24.06 7.47
CA ASN A 146 23.79 23.93 7.99
C ASN A 146 23.82 23.69 9.51
N ARG A 147 22.83 24.21 10.25
CA ARG A 147 22.66 23.96 11.68
C ARG A 147 22.01 22.61 11.98
N LYS A 148 21.43 21.93 10.97
CA LYS A 148 20.70 20.66 11.11
C LYS A 148 19.62 20.74 12.20
N LYS A 149 18.82 21.79 12.17
CA LYS A 149 17.76 22.09 13.12
C LYS A 149 16.59 22.78 12.43
N PHE A 150 15.37 22.48 12.89
CA PHE A 150 14.17 23.20 12.44
C PHE A 150 14.12 24.63 13.01
N PRO A 151 13.39 25.56 12.37
CA PRO A 151 13.13 26.89 12.92
C PRO A 151 12.49 26.80 14.31
N ASP A 152 12.83 27.73 15.22
CA ASP A 152 12.30 27.67 16.58
C ASP A 152 10.79 27.89 16.66
N GLU A 153 10.19 28.54 15.66
CA GLU A 153 8.74 28.77 15.50
C GLU A 153 7.93 27.49 15.38
N VAL A 154 8.55 26.39 14.90
CA VAL A 154 7.90 25.06 14.80
C VAL A 154 7.42 24.55 16.17
N LYS A 155 8.07 24.98 17.26
CA LYS A 155 7.75 24.55 18.62
C LYS A 155 6.40 25.01 19.10
N ASP A 156 5.93 26.15 18.61
CA ASP A 156 4.65 26.75 18.99
C ASP A 156 3.46 26.18 18.18
N ALA A 157 3.74 25.33 17.17
CA ALA A 157 2.72 24.74 16.33
C ALA A 157 2.03 23.54 16.98
N GLU A 158 0.72 23.42 16.78
CA GLU A 158 -0.10 22.27 17.17
C GLU A 158 -0.23 21.25 16.03
N LEU A 159 -0.04 21.73 14.79
CA LEU A 159 -0.05 20.94 13.56
C LEU A 159 1.20 21.23 12.73
N ILE A 160 2.09 20.26 12.60
CA ILE A 160 3.31 20.37 11.83
C ILE A 160 3.12 19.64 10.50
N LEU A 161 3.29 20.37 9.41
CA LEU A 161 3.16 19.88 8.03
C LEU A 161 4.55 19.92 7.39
N ILE A 162 5.04 18.79 6.90
CA ILE A 162 6.40 18.67 6.33
C ILE A 162 6.30 18.25 4.88
N ASP A 163 6.82 19.08 3.98
CA ASP A 163 6.91 18.84 2.54
C ASP A 163 8.38 18.86 2.09
N GLY A 164 8.64 18.41 0.85
CA GLY A 164 9.97 18.45 0.25
C GLY A 164 10.97 17.44 0.85
N VAL A 165 10.52 16.45 1.58
CA VAL A 165 11.39 15.39 2.13
C VAL A 165 12.05 14.59 1.01
N ASP A 166 11.39 14.47 -0.14
CA ASP A 166 11.88 13.76 -1.32
C ASP A 166 13.01 14.50 -2.04
N ASP A 167 13.18 15.77 -1.75
CA ASP A 167 14.07 16.70 -2.45
C ASP A 167 15.36 17.03 -1.67
N ILE A 168 15.52 16.47 -0.45
CA ILE A 168 16.73 16.65 0.36
C ILE A 168 17.71 15.48 0.21
N ASP A 169 18.99 15.74 0.52
CA ASP A 169 20.02 14.70 0.48
C ASP A 169 19.71 13.58 1.48
N PRO A 170 19.86 12.31 1.10
CA PRO A 170 19.64 11.15 1.98
C PRO A 170 20.44 11.19 3.29
N GLU A 171 21.59 11.86 3.33
CA GLU A 171 22.36 12.07 4.57
C GLU A 171 21.65 13.00 5.56
N ASP A 172 20.81 13.91 5.05
CA ASP A 172 20.08 14.86 5.87
C ASP A 172 18.81 14.25 6.52
N TRP A 173 18.31 13.13 6.03
CA TRP A 173 17.15 12.47 6.63
C TRP A 173 17.35 12.08 8.09
N LYS A 174 18.60 11.82 8.52
CA LYS A 174 18.92 11.46 9.91
C LYS A 174 18.59 12.59 10.87
N TRP A 175 19.00 13.80 10.53
CA TRP A 175 18.74 14.95 11.39
C TRP A 175 17.27 15.37 11.33
N VAL A 176 16.63 15.30 10.17
CA VAL A 176 15.18 15.58 10.02
C VAL A 176 14.36 14.63 10.89
N ALA A 177 14.62 13.34 10.84
CA ALA A 177 13.93 12.38 11.69
C ALA A 177 14.17 12.66 13.19
N SER A 178 15.41 13.00 13.59
CA SER A 178 15.72 13.33 14.98
C SER A 178 15.00 14.60 15.48
N GLU A 179 14.84 15.62 14.64
CA GLU A 179 14.07 16.82 15.00
C GLU A 179 12.58 16.50 15.17
N ILE A 180 12.01 15.66 14.27
CA ILE A 180 10.61 15.20 14.37
C ILE A 180 10.41 14.37 15.65
N GLU A 181 11.31 13.41 15.93
CA GLU A 181 11.25 12.58 17.15
C GLU A 181 11.29 13.44 18.41
N MET A 182 12.17 14.47 18.45
CA MET A 182 12.27 15.38 19.58
C MET A 182 10.97 16.17 19.77
N LEU A 183 10.43 16.75 18.71
CA LEU A 183 9.18 17.52 18.76
C LEU A 183 7.97 16.66 19.16
N HIS A 184 7.91 15.42 18.71
CA HIS A 184 6.86 14.48 19.10
C HIS A 184 7.02 13.99 20.55
N ALA A 185 8.24 13.82 21.04
CA ALA A 185 8.50 13.47 22.43
C ALA A 185 8.19 14.62 23.40
N GLU A 186 8.38 15.88 22.96
CA GLU A 186 8.02 17.08 23.75
C GLU A 186 6.49 17.21 23.91
N ASP A 187 5.73 16.85 22.87
CA ASP A 187 4.25 16.91 22.87
C ASP A 187 3.67 15.75 22.04
N PRO A 188 3.30 14.62 22.69
CA PRO A 188 2.74 13.45 22.02
C PRO A 188 1.33 13.68 21.42
N ASP A 189 0.64 14.74 21.83
CA ASP A 189 -0.68 15.10 21.29
C ASP A 189 -0.62 15.95 20.03
N ARG A 190 0.55 16.43 19.65
CA ARG A 190 0.79 17.24 18.47
C ARG A 190 0.50 16.47 17.19
N TYR A 191 -0.07 17.17 16.21
CA TYR A 191 -0.37 16.62 14.91
C TYR A 191 0.81 16.75 13.95
N PHE A 192 1.08 15.69 13.18
CA PHE A 192 2.12 15.68 12.14
C PHE A 192 1.58 15.11 10.83
N VAL A 193 1.88 15.77 9.72
CA VAL A 193 1.70 15.23 8.37
C VAL A 193 3.00 15.37 7.60
N ILE A 194 3.59 14.27 7.19
CA ILE A 194 4.80 14.23 6.37
C ILE A 194 4.44 13.71 5.00
N ALA A 195 4.59 14.53 3.97
CA ALA A 195 4.37 14.12 2.59
C ALA A 195 5.67 13.54 1.99
N CYS A 196 5.61 12.32 1.48
CA CYS A 196 6.79 11.68 0.89
C CYS A 196 6.44 10.66 -0.19
N GLU A 197 7.41 10.26 -1.00
CA GLU A 197 7.33 9.11 -1.89
C GLU A 197 7.64 7.80 -1.13
N ALA A 198 7.28 6.65 -1.72
CA ALA A 198 7.35 5.37 -1.04
C ALA A 198 8.78 4.95 -0.64
N ASP A 199 9.78 5.24 -1.48
CA ASP A 199 11.18 4.93 -1.20
C ASP A 199 11.76 5.80 -0.07
N VAL A 200 11.35 7.07 0.00
CA VAL A 200 11.72 7.98 1.09
C VAL A 200 11.05 7.55 2.39
N MET A 201 9.77 7.19 2.34
CA MET A 201 9.03 6.66 3.48
C MET A 201 9.75 5.47 4.12
N ASN A 202 10.24 4.53 3.33
CA ASN A 202 10.98 3.36 3.82
C ASN A 202 12.25 3.71 4.63
N ARG A 203 12.83 4.87 4.41
CA ARG A 203 14.03 5.33 5.10
C ARG A 203 13.71 6.16 6.34
N LEU A 204 12.59 6.87 6.34
CA LEU A 204 12.12 7.68 7.47
C LEU A 204 11.40 6.84 8.54
N ARG A 205 10.53 5.93 8.13
CA ARG A 205 9.63 5.20 9.00
C ARG A 205 10.29 4.45 10.16
N PRO A 206 11.43 3.72 10.00
CA PRO A 206 12.08 3.04 11.12
C PRO A 206 12.55 3.99 12.23
N ARG A 207 12.55 5.30 11.97
CA ARG A 207 12.98 6.35 12.90
C ARG A 207 11.82 7.15 13.47
N LEU A 208 10.61 6.89 13.02
CA LEU A 208 9.40 7.62 13.43
C LEU A 208 8.38 6.64 14.02
N PRO A 209 8.67 6.01 15.17
CA PRO A 209 7.74 5.11 15.83
C PRO A 209 6.45 5.89 16.20
N GLY A 210 5.30 5.27 15.98
CA GLY A 210 3.99 5.91 16.23
C GLY A 210 3.40 6.65 15.02
N PHE A 211 4.15 6.83 13.92
CA PHE A 211 3.59 7.37 12.68
C PHE A 211 2.90 6.28 11.86
N THR A 212 1.68 6.57 11.43
CA THR A 212 0.90 5.67 10.56
C THR A 212 1.04 6.09 9.10
N SER A 213 1.41 5.17 8.22
CA SER A 213 1.51 5.44 6.79
C SER A 213 0.14 5.30 6.12
N TYR A 214 -0.19 6.24 5.25
CA TYR A 214 -1.37 6.19 4.40
C TYR A 214 -0.97 6.43 2.94
N THR A 215 -1.29 5.49 2.07
CA THR A 215 -1.00 5.62 0.64
C THR A 215 -2.09 6.45 -0.04
N VAL A 216 -1.67 7.51 -0.73
CA VAL A 216 -2.56 8.35 -1.51
C VAL A 216 -3.13 7.55 -2.68
N LYS A 217 -4.46 7.61 -2.84
CA LYS A 217 -5.16 7.00 -3.96
C LYS A 217 -5.10 7.92 -5.17
N THR A 218 -4.95 7.35 -6.35
CA THR A 218 -5.20 8.07 -7.59
C THR A 218 -6.65 8.54 -7.64
N LEU A 219 -6.91 9.66 -8.31
CA LEU A 219 -8.28 10.17 -8.45
C LEU A 219 -9.22 9.08 -8.99
N THR A 220 -10.35 8.92 -8.33
CA THR A 220 -11.42 8.01 -8.77
C THR A 220 -12.02 8.52 -10.08
N ASP A 221 -12.70 7.65 -10.83
CA ASP A 221 -13.35 8.09 -12.06
C ASP A 221 -14.46 9.10 -11.79
N ALA A 222 -15.12 9.00 -10.63
CA ALA A 222 -16.07 10.00 -10.16
C ALA A 222 -15.42 11.37 -9.89
N GLN A 223 -14.26 11.41 -9.24
CA GLN A 223 -13.50 12.66 -9.04
C GLN A 223 -13.03 13.28 -10.36
N LYS A 224 -12.51 12.45 -11.28
CA LYS A 224 -12.10 12.91 -12.62
C LYS A 224 -13.28 13.49 -13.41
N TYR A 225 -14.46 12.87 -13.32
CA TYR A 225 -15.66 13.37 -13.94
C TYR A 225 -16.07 14.75 -13.38
N LEU A 226 -16.08 14.92 -12.06
CA LEU A 226 -16.38 16.23 -11.44
C LEU A 226 -15.40 17.31 -11.90
N ILE A 227 -14.12 16.98 -12.05
CA ILE A 227 -13.11 17.89 -12.60
C ILE A 227 -13.47 18.28 -14.03
N SER A 228 -13.82 17.31 -14.88
CA SER A 228 -14.15 17.59 -16.28
C SER A 228 -15.40 18.45 -16.42
N LYS A 229 -16.37 18.29 -15.52
CA LYS A 229 -17.62 19.06 -15.51
C LYS A 229 -17.45 20.53 -15.13
N GLN A 230 -16.48 20.86 -14.28
CA GLN A 230 -16.19 22.27 -13.94
C GLN A 230 -15.76 23.11 -15.16
N SER A 231 -15.42 22.47 -16.27
CA SER A 231 -14.96 23.10 -17.50
C SER A 231 -15.93 23.01 -18.69
N SER A 232 -17.13 22.43 -18.53
CA SER A 232 -18.09 22.19 -19.61
C SER A 232 -19.52 22.53 -19.19
N ASP A 233 -20.30 23.04 -20.16
CA ASP A 233 -21.75 23.30 -20.03
C ASP A 233 -22.59 22.00 -20.19
N ASP A 234 -22.03 20.82 -19.94
CA ASP A 234 -22.71 19.55 -20.12
C ASP A 234 -23.84 19.35 -19.09
N PRO A 235 -24.98 18.74 -19.50
CA PRO A 235 -26.13 18.52 -18.62
C PRO A 235 -25.83 17.63 -17.43
N ASP A 236 -26.57 17.83 -16.34
CA ASP A 236 -26.41 17.08 -15.09
C ASP A 236 -26.54 15.57 -15.28
N PHE A 237 -25.58 14.82 -14.74
CA PHE A 237 -25.62 13.37 -14.62
C PHE A 237 -26.78 12.95 -13.73
N GLN A 238 -27.58 11.99 -14.20
CA GLN A 238 -28.65 11.41 -13.40
C GLN A 238 -28.20 10.11 -12.74
N ASP A 239 -28.53 9.94 -11.48
CA ASP A 239 -28.23 8.71 -10.72
C ASP A 239 -28.75 7.47 -11.47
N GLY A 240 -27.83 6.53 -11.74
CA GLY A 240 -28.16 5.27 -12.44
C GLY A 240 -27.73 5.21 -13.91
N GLU A 241 -27.21 6.29 -14.49
CA GLU A 241 -26.60 6.24 -15.83
C GLU A 241 -25.11 5.88 -15.74
N PRO A 242 -24.55 5.21 -16.79
CA PRO A 242 -23.13 4.92 -16.84
C PRO A 242 -22.35 6.24 -16.94
N MET A 243 -21.33 6.40 -16.10
CA MET A 243 -20.49 7.61 -16.07
C MET A 243 -19.91 7.94 -17.45
N PRO A 244 -19.96 9.22 -17.88
CA PRO A 244 -19.34 9.66 -19.11
C PRO A 244 -17.82 9.40 -19.10
N LYS A 245 -17.27 9.04 -20.25
CA LYS A 245 -15.82 8.82 -20.37
C LYS A 245 -15.06 10.13 -20.23
N VAL A 246 -14.12 10.17 -19.30
CA VAL A 246 -13.17 11.28 -19.15
C VAL A 246 -12.27 11.35 -20.40
N PRO A 247 -11.98 12.56 -20.93
CA PRO A 247 -11.05 12.71 -22.05
C PRO A 247 -9.70 12.06 -21.77
N ILE A 248 -9.16 11.28 -22.71
CA ILE A 248 -7.92 10.51 -22.53
C ILE A 248 -6.75 11.42 -22.11
N GLY A 249 -6.58 12.57 -22.77
CA GLY A 249 -5.50 13.52 -22.44
C GLY A 249 -5.60 14.09 -21.04
N LEU A 250 -6.82 14.38 -20.54
CA LEU A 250 -7.02 14.78 -19.14
C LEU A 250 -6.68 13.64 -18.18
N SER A 251 -7.14 12.42 -18.47
CA SER A 251 -6.85 11.26 -17.61
C SER A 251 -5.35 10.99 -17.50
N GLU A 252 -4.59 11.13 -18.58
CA GLU A 252 -3.13 10.97 -18.57
C GLU A 252 -2.42 12.13 -17.86
N ALA A 253 -2.82 13.37 -18.09
CA ALA A 253 -2.26 14.52 -17.39
C ALA A 253 -2.46 14.41 -15.87
N LEU A 254 -3.63 14.00 -15.42
CA LEU A 254 -3.94 13.82 -14.00
C LEU A 254 -3.15 12.67 -13.33
N LYS A 255 -2.72 11.67 -14.11
CA LYS A 255 -1.83 10.62 -13.58
C LYS A 255 -0.42 11.13 -13.30
N ILE A 256 0.04 12.16 -14.01
CA ILE A 256 1.41 12.68 -13.92
C ILE A 256 1.51 13.80 -12.89
N THR A 257 0.63 14.80 -13.01
CA THR A 257 0.79 16.07 -12.31
C THR A 257 -0.39 16.45 -11.44
N GLN A 258 -1.51 15.72 -11.54
CA GLN A 258 -2.83 16.17 -11.07
C GLN A 258 -3.12 17.63 -11.46
N SER A 259 -2.49 18.12 -12.54
CA SER A 259 -2.55 19.50 -12.98
C SER A 259 -3.71 19.70 -13.94
N TYR A 260 -4.90 19.73 -13.38
CA TYR A 260 -6.12 20.05 -14.11
C TYR A 260 -6.03 21.43 -14.82
N LEU A 261 -5.49 22.43 -14.13
CA LEU A 261 -5.42 23.80 -14.64
C LEU A 261 -4.52 23.94 -15.87
N SER A 262 -3.34 23.31 -15.84
CA SER A 262 -2.46 23.30 -17.01
C SER A 262 -3.17 22.67 -18.22
N TRP A 263 -3.89 21.56 -18.03
CA TRP A 263 -4.61 20.91 -19.10
C TRP A 263 -5.77 21.78 -19.65
N THR A 264 -6.54 22.44 -18.78
CA THR A 264 -7.69 23.26 -19.19
C THR A 264 -7.30 24.51 -19.98
N THR A 265 -6.10 25.04 -19.75
CA THR A 265 -5.59 26.25 -20.43
C THR A 265 -4.95 25.98 -21.80
N MET A 266 -4.74 24.71 -22.17
CA MET A 266 -4.15 24.31 -23.44
C MET A 266 -5.19 24.27 -24.56
N ASP A 267 -4.80 24.77 -25.77
CA ASP A 267 -5.59 24.66 -26.98
C ASP A 267 -4.65 24.39 -28.16
N PRO A 268 -4.76 23.27 -28.89
CA PRO A 268 -5.70 22.16 -28.64
C PRO A 268 -5.42 21.36 -27.34
N LYS A 269 -6.48 20.74 -26.79
CA LYS A 269 -6.35 19.91 -25.59
C LYS A 269 -5.44 18.71 -25.87
N PRO A 270 -4.41 18.46 -25.04
CA PRO A 270 -3.52 17.31 -25.19
C PRO A 270 -4.28 15.98 -25.10
N GLN A 271 -3.91 15.02 -25.93
CA GLN A 271 -4.51 13.69 -25.99
C GLN A 271 -3.58 12.58 -25.45
N SER A 272 -2.32 12.92 -25.19
CA SER A 272 -1.30 11.99 -24.68
C SER A 272 -0.35 12.69 -23.73
N VAL A 273 0.44 11.91 -23.00
CA VAL A 273 1.54 12.39 -22.15
C VAL A 273 2.54 13.22 -22.98
N GLN A 274 2.91 12.72 -24.15
CA GLN A 274 3.83 13.39 -25.04
C GLN A 274 3.30 14.76 -25.44
N THR A 275 2.07 14.84 -25.95
CA THR A 275 1.48 16.11 -26.41
C THR A 275 1.29 17.10 -25.25
N PHE A 276 1.06 16.60 -24.03
CA PHE A 276 0.98 17.46 -22.85
C PHE A 276 2.34 18.14 -22.55
N PHE A 277 3.41 17.37 -22.42
CA PHE A 277 4.72 17.93 -22.10
C PHE A 277 5.34 18.73 -23.26
N GLU A 278 5.08 18.38 -24.51
CA GLU A 278 5.52 19.15 -25.66
C GLU A 278 4.83 20.52 -25.71
N ALA A 279 3.53 20.59 -25.42
CA ALA A 279 2.81 21.87 -25.33
C ALA A 279 3.27 22.74 -24.13
N GLU A 280 3.63 22.14 -23.02
CA GLU A 280 4.25 22.87 -21.89
C GLU A 280 5.65 23.38 -22.26
N LEU A 281 6.44 22.57 -22.97
CA LEU A 281 7.78 22.94 -23.39
C LEU A 281 7.76 24.16 -24.38
N GLU A 282 6.79 24.25 -25.29
CA GLU A 282 6.64 25.38 -26.19
C GLU A 282 6.50 26.72 -25.46
N LYS A 283 5.98 26.72 -24.26
CA LYS A 283 5.88 27.89 -23.38
C LYS A 283 7.22 28.27 -22.74
N SER A 284 8.21 27.35 -22.75
CA SER A 284 9.51 27.55 -22.11
C SER A 284 10.49 28.34 -22.98
N PRO A 285 11.30 29.24 -22.39
CA PRO A 285 12.38 29.94 -23.09
C PRO A 285 13.42 29.00 -23.71
N LEU A 286 13.52 27.74 -23.24
CA LEU A 286 14.51 26.75 -23.68
C LEU A 286 14.07 25.91 -24.89
N ALA A 287 12.88 26.12 -25.45
CA ALA A 287 12.40 25.36 -26.62
C ALA A 287 13.36 25.38 -27.85
N LYS A 288 14.41 26.23 -27.82
CA LYS A 288 15.40 26.40 -28.88
C LYS A 288 16.76 25.75 -28.64
N ALA A 289 17.01 25.10 -27.49
CA ALA A 289 18.34 24.63 -27.12
C ALA A 289 18.25 23.23 -26.53
N GLU A 290 18.49 22.17 -27.30
CA GLU A 290 18.59 20.75 -26.87
C GLU A 290 18.03 20.48 -25.46
N PRO A 291 16.70 20.70 -25.24
CA PRO A 291 16.13 20.69 -23.88
C PRO A 291 16.23 19.32 -23.23
N GLU A 292 16.15 18.23 -24.01
CA GLU A 292 16.25 16.87 -23.52
C GLU A 292 17.63 16.57 -22.95
N PHE A 293 18.69 17.01 -23.63
CA PHE A 293 20.07 16.85 -23.14
C PHE A 293 20.35 17.72 -21.92
N THR A 294 19.81 18.93 -21.89
CA THR A 294 19.94 19.82 -20.73
C THR A 294 19.25 19.24 -19.50
N ALA A 295 18.04 18.69 -19.66
CA ALA A 295 17.32 18.00 -18.61
C ALA A 295 18.07 16.75 -18.14
N TYR A 296 18.63 15.95 -19.06
CA TYR A 296 19.43 14.79 -18.70
C TYR A 296 20.70 15.17 -17.89
N LYS A 297 21.37 16.24 -18.28
CA LYS A 297 22.53 16.77 -17.54
C LYS A 297 22.17 17.20 -16.11
N TYR A 298 21.01 17.82 -15.92
CA TYR A 298 20.53 18.24 -14.60
C TYR A 298 20.56 17.10 -13.59
N PHE A 299 20.17 15.89 -14.01
CA PHE A 299 20.15 14.70 -13.13
C PHE A 299 21.48 13.93 -13.07
N THR A 300 22.30 13.97 -14.12
CA THR A 300 23.44 13.06 -14.27
C THR A 300 24.81 13.73 -14.06
N GLN A 301 24.88 15.06 -13.94
CA GLN A 301 26.15 15.77 -13.75
C GLN A 301 26.19 16.47 -12.38
N LYS A 302 27.37 16.45 -11.76
CA LYS A 302 27.61 17.28 -10.58
C LYS A 302 27.69 18.73 -11.04
N MET A 303 26.70 19.52 -10.66
CA MET A 303 26.59 20.95 -10.94
C MET A 303 26.63 21.71 -9.62
N ASP A 304 27.06 22.97 -9.65
CA ASP A 304 26.86 23.83 -8.50
C ASP A 304 25.37 24.23 -8.36
N GLN A 305 24.99 24.60 -7.17
CA GLN A 305 23.60 24.91 -6.82
C GLN A 305 23.02 26.07 -7.66
N ARG A 306 23.85 27.04 -8.07
CA ARG A 306 23.40 28.17 -8.90
C ARG A 306 23.09 27.73 -10.33
N GLU A 307 23.87 26.79 -10.87
CA GLU A 307 23.65 26.23 -12.19
C GLU A 307 22.40 25.36 -12.20
N GLN A 308 22.20 24.51 -11.19
CA GLN A 308 20.98 23.73 -11.03
C GLN A 308 19.74 24.61 -10.92
N GLN A 309 19.76 25.66 -10.11
CA GLN A 309 18.64 26.61 -9.99
C GLN A 309 18.34 27.33 -11.30
N LYS A 310 19.35 27.70 -12.08
CA LYS A 310 19.14 28.31 -13.40
C LYS A 310 18.46 27.38 -14.39
N ILE A 311 18.90 26.12 -14.42
CA ILE A 311 18.27 25.09 -15.27
C ILE A 311 16.83 24.88 -14.82
N PHE A 312 16.60 24.65 -13.52
CA PHE A 312 15.27 24.42 -12.97
C PHE A 312 14.31 25.59 -13.27
N ALA A 313 14.75 26.83 -13.05
CA ALA A 313 13.96 28.01 -13.36
C ALA A 313 13.65 28.14 -14.85
N SER A 314 14.54 27.68 -15.73
CA SER A 314 14.32 27.74 -17.19
C SER A 314 13.25 26.75 -17.67
N PHE A 315 12.92 25.72 -16.88
CA PHE A 315 11.79 24.82 -17.08
C PHE A 315 10.58 25.19 -16.22
N GLN A 316 10.42 26.46 -15.90
CA GLN A 316 9.30 27.00 -15.09
C GLN A 316 9.20 26.34 -13.70
N SER A 317 10.30 25.85 -13.19
CA SER A 317 10.35 25.09 -11.92
C SER A 317 9.44 23.85 -11.90
N ASP A 318 9.28 23.17 -13.04
CA ASP A 318 8.52 21.93 -13.15
C ASP A 318 9.45 20.72 -13.23
N MET A 319 9.55 19.99 -12.13
CA MET A 319 10.37 18.80 -12.00
C MET A 319 9.88 17.65 -12.92
N ASN A 320 8.58 17.53 -13.14
CA ASN A 320 8.04 16.48 -14.02
C ASN A 320 8.36 16.76 -15.49
N GLN A 321 8.40 18.02 -15.92
CA GLN A 321 8.87 18.38 -17.25
C GLN A 321 10.36 18.02 -17.43
N LEU A 322 11.20 18.31 -16.45
CA LEU A 322 12.61 17.90 -16.46
C LEU A 322 12.76 16.38 -16.55
N ARG A 323 12.03 15.63 -15.71
CA ARG A 323 12.02 14.16 -15.73
C ARG A 323 11.58 13.60 -17.09
N TYR A 324 10.52 14.15 -17.66
CA TYR A 324 10.03 13.74 -18.98
C TYR A 324 11.11 13.88 -20.06
N LEU A 325 11.73 15.05 -20.17
CA LEU A 325 12.75 15.32 -21.19
C LEU A 325 14.01 14.49 -21.00
N ALA A 326 14.46 14.30 -19.75
CA ALA A 326 15.59 13.44 -19.44
C ALA A 326 15.31 11.96 -19.82
N CYS A 327 14.11 11.47 -19.53
CA CYS A 327 13.69 10.12 -19.90
C CYS A 327 13.51 9.97 -21.42
N LYS A 328 12.97 10.98 -22.10
CA LYS A 328 12.86 11.01 -23.57
C LYS A 328 14.24 10.87 -24.19
N TYR A 329 15.23 11.66 -23.74
CA TYR A 329 16.63 11.57 -24.19
C TYR A 329 17.24 10.18 -23.91
N CYS A 330 16.92 9.59 -22.76
CA CYS A 330 17.40 8.26 -22.40
C CYS A 330 16.94 7.17 -23.38
N LEU A 331 15.69 7.28 -23.89
CA LEU A 331 15.07 6.29 -24.78
C LEU A 331 15.48 6.43 -26.27
N GLU A 332 16.27 7.43 -26.66
CA GLU A 332 16.66 7.62 -28.06
C GLU A 332 17.82 6.73 -28.50
N GLU A 333 18.98 6.84 -27.84
CA GLU A 333 20.19 6.09 -28.18
C GLU A 333 20.98 5.71 -26.93
N ASN A 334 21.82 4.66 -27.02
CA ASN A 334 22.71 4.21 -25.94
C ASN A 334 21.97 4.00 -24.60
N PHE A 335 20.77 3.42 -24.69
CA PHE A 335 19.82 3.31 -23.55
C PHE A 335 20.50 2.79 -22.27
N ASN A 336 21.19 1.66 -22.30
CA ASN A 336 21.77 1.06 -21.10
C ASN A 336 22.73 2.00 -20.37
N THR A 337 23.62 2.68 -21.11
CA THR A 337 24.58 3.61 -20.50
C THR A 337 23.90 4.87 -19.96
N ARG A 338 22.91 5.42 -20.68
CA ARG A 338 22.16 6.58 -20.25
C ARG A 338 21.26 6.23 -19.07
N PHE A 339 20.62 5.06 -19.12
CA PHE A 339 19.78 4.54 -18.07
C PHE A 339 20.54 4.31 -16.75
N GLU A 340 21.73 3.67 -16.81
CA GLU A 340 22.55 3.48 -15.62
C GLU A 340 22.83 4.79 -14.90
N LYS A 341 23.22 5.82 -15.65
CA LYS A 341 23.46 7.15 -15.09
C LYS A 341 22.20 7.82 -14.57
N LEU A 342 21.10 7.75 -15.33
CA LEU A 342 19.87 8.48 -15.01
C LEU A 342 19.08 7.84 -13.87
N VAL A 343 19.09 6.51 -13.75
CA VAL A 343 18.21 5.77 -12.85
C VAL A 343 18.98 5.11 -11.71
N LEU A 344 20.08 4.43 -11.99
CA LEU A 344 20.78 3.61 -11.00
C LEU A 344 21.73 4.42 -10.11
N GLU A 345 22.26 5.54 -10.61
CA GLU A 345 23.09 6.45 -9.82
C GLU A 345 22.25 7.45 -9.01
N LEU A 346 20.94 7.57 -9.28
CA LEU A 346 20.00 8.43 -8.56
C LEU A 346 19.37 7.66 -7.39
N ASN A 347 19.91 7.82 -6.20
CA ASN A 347 19.52 7.04 -5.03
C ASN A 347 18.05 7.20 -4.60
N TYR A 348 17.43 8.36 -4.75
CA TYR A 348 16.09 8.67 -4.21
C TYR A 348 15.04 9.05 -5.27
N GLN A 349 15.44 9.42 -6.48
CA GLN A 349 14.51 9.79 -7.57
C GLN A 349 14.29 8.67 -8.60
N SER A 350 14.86 7.49 -8.38
CA SER A 350 14.87 6.41 -9.38
C SER A 350 13.46 5.95 -9.78
N TRP A 351 12.55 5.78 -8.83
CA TRP A 351 11.18 5.35 -9.14
C TRP A 351 10.36 6.41 -9.86
N ALA A 352 10.57 7.70 -9.58
CA ALA A 352 9.95 8.79 -10.35
C ALA A 352 10.39 8.77 -11.81
N MET A 353 11.68 8.51 -12.07
CA MET A 353 12.21 8.34 -13.42
C MET A 353 11.65 7.10 -14.12
N ILE A 354 11.54 5.99 -13.41
CA ILE A 354 10.98 4.74 -13.95
C ILE A 354 9.52 4.94 -14.32
N ARG A 355 8.72 5.60 -13.49
CA ARG A 355 7.32 5.94 -13.82
C ARG A 355 7.23 6.77 -15.10
N MET A 356 8.08 7.78 -15.24
CA MET A 356 8.11 8.61 -16.45
C MET A 356 8.53 7.79 -17.69
N LEU A 357 9.54 6.92 -17.57
CA LEU A 357 9.93 6.00 -18.65
C LEU A 357 8.79 5.07 -19.06
N LYS A 358 8.05 4.51 -18.12
CA LYS A 358 6.87 3.66 -18.38
C LYS A 358 5.80 4.40 -19.17
N MET A 359 5.53 5.64 -18.82
CA MET A 359 4.54 6.46 -19.51
C MET A 359 4.94 6.76 -20.95
N ILE A 360 6.19 7.13 -21.19
CA ILE A 360 6.73 7.37 -22.54
C ILE A 360 6.75 6.07 -23.36
N ALA A 361 7.10 4.95 -22.71
CA ALA A 361 7.17 3.64 -23.37
C ALA A 361 5.83 3.17 -23.94
N LYS A 362 4.71 3.53 -23.33
CA LYS A 362 3.37 3.23 -23.84
C LYS A 362 3.11 3.78 -25.24
N GLU A 363 3.73 4.89 -25.59
CA GLU A 363 3.53 5.60 -26.84
C GLU A 363 4.53 5.19 -27.93
N LYS A 364 5.61 4.46 -27.57
CA LYS A 364 6.67 4.06 -28.50
C LYS A 364 6.47 2.65 -29.08
N ASN A 365 7.31 2.28 -30.05
CA ASN A 365 7.33 0.94 -30.65
C ASN A 365 7.79 -0.10 -29.61
N ALA A 366 6.90 -1.03 -29.26
CA ALA A 366 7.12 -1.99 -28.22
C ALA A 366 8.23 -3.01 -28.50
N GLU A 367 8.44 -3.41 -29.77
CA GLU A 367 9.48 -4.39 -30.12
C GLU A 367 10.91 -3.83 -29.90
N ASN A 368 11.13 -2.55 -30.20
CA ASN A 368 12.42 -1.91 -29.92
C ASN A 368 12.68 -1.82 -28.41
N LEU A 369 11.65 -1.45 -27.63
CA LEU A 369 11.73 -1.34 -26.18
C LEU A 369 11.92 -2.70 -25.49
N LYS A 370 11.31 -3.77 -26.03
CA LYS A 370 11.43 -5.13 -25.52
C LYS A 370 12.90 -5.57 -25.42
N SER A 371 13.67 -5.42 -26.50
CA SER A 371 15.09 -5.77 -26.47
C SER A 371 15.87 -4.92 -25.45
N MET A 372 15.61 -3.61 -25.43
CA MET A 372 16.27 -2.67 -24.51
C MET A 372 16.00 -3.04 -23.05
N PHE A 373 14.76 -3.36 -22.69
CA PHE A 373 14.38 -3.68 -21.32
C PHE A 373 14.88 -5.07 -20.88
N LEU A 374 14.86 -6.06 -21.79
CA LEU A 374 15.44 -7.38 -21.52
C LEU A 374 16.96 -7.33 -21.33
N ASP A 375 17.64 -6.38 -21.97
CA ASP A 375 19.09 -6.20 -21.83
C ASP A 375 19.49 -5.59 -20.48
N LEU A 376 18.55 -5.00 -19.73
CA LEU A 376 18.78 -4.59 -18.34
C LEU A 376 18.87 -5.79 -17.39
N CYS A 377 18.24 -6.93 -17.72
CA CYS A 377 18.26 -8.10 -16.86
C CYS A 377 19.69 -8.63 -16.71
N PRO A 378 20.23 -8.74 -15.48
CA PRO A 378 21.59 -9.23 -15.28
C PRO A 378 21.72 -10.69 -15.71
N ASN A 379 22.91 -11.03 -16.21
CA ASN A 379 23.26 -12.40 -16.56
C ASN A 379 23.72 -13.18 -15.32
N GLY A 380 23.59 -14.51 -15.36
CA GLY A 380 24.09 -15.42 -14.33
C GLY A 380 23.15 -15.62 -13.14
N GLU A 381 23.70 -16.04 -12.00
CA GLU A 381 22.96 -16.33 -10.80
C GLU A 381 22.52 -15.02 -10.08
N PRO A 382 21.30 -14.99 -9.49
CA PRO A 382 20.83 -13.83 -8.75
C PRO A 382 21.75 -13.43 -7.59
N LYS A 383 21.93 -12.12 -7.43
CA LYS A 383 22.70 -11.47 -6.36
C LYS A 383 22.00 -10.20 -5.90
N ALA A 384 22.08 -9.89 -4.61
CA ALA A 384 21.39 -8.74 -4.02
C ALA A 384 21.75 -7.41 -4.71
N GLU A 385 23.03 -7.19 -5.01
CA GLU A 385 23.54 -5.92 -5.55
C GLU A 385 23.03 -5.58 -6.96
N LEU A 386 22.60 -6.59 -7.71
CA LEU A 386 22.09 -6.41 -9.08
C LEU A 386 20.57 -6.60 -9.19
N SER A 387 19.90 -6.95 -8.09
CA SER A 387 18.48 -7.30 -8.11
C SER A 387 17.58 -6.13 -8.50
N ILE A 388 17.96 -4.90 -8.18
CA ILE A 388 17.22 -3.71 -8.58
C ILE A 388 17.13 -3.56 -10.11
N LYS A 389 18.20 -3.89 -10.85
CA LYS A 389 18.19 -3.87 -12.33
C LYS A 389 17.16 -4.87 -12.89
N ALA A 390 17.11 -6.07 -12.31
CA ALA A 390 16.16 -7.09 -12.74
C ALA A 390 14.70 -6.64 -12.44
N LEU A 391 14.48 -6.04 -11.28
CA LEU A 391 13.17 -5.52 -10.90
C LEU A 391 12.69 -4.44 -11.88
N ILE A 392 13.55 -3.47 -12.18
CA ILE A 392 13.24 -2.40 -13.13
C ILE A 392 12.97 -2.96 -14.52
N ALA A 393 13.78 -3.92 -14.98
CA ALA A 393 13.56 -4.60 -16.26
C ALA A 393 12.16 -5.25 -16.32
N ALA A 394 11.77 -5.99 -15.28
CA ALA A 394 10.46 -6.61 -15.19
C ALA A 394 9.32 -5.58 -15.18
N ASP A 395 9.52 -4.48 -14.48
CA ASP A 395 8.51 -3.43 -14.32
C ASP A 395 8.30 -2.64 -15.63
N LEU A 396 9.37 -2.32 -16.35
CA LEU A 396 9.28 -1.71 -17.69
C LEU A 396 8.67 -2.64 -18.73
N LEU A 397 9.03 -3.94 -18.71
CA LEU A 397 8.43 -4.94 -19.62
C LEU A 397 6.94 -5.13 -19.37
N PHE A 398 6.53 -5.09 -18.11
CA PHE A 398 5.11 -5.19 -17.76
C PHE A 398 4.27 -4.08 -18.40
N GLU A 399 4.82 -2.89 -18.57
CA GLU A 399 4.11 -1.75 -19.14
C GLU A 399 3.76 -1.92 -20.63
N ILE A 400 4.57 -2.71 -21.35
CA ILE A 400 4.37 -2.97 -22.78
C ILE A 400 3.80 -4.37 -23.06
N ARG A 401 3.39 -5.13 -22.01
CA ARG A 401 2.96 -6.53 -22.08
C ARG A 401 1.85 -6.82 -23.08
N ASP A 402 0.91 -5.89 -23.25
CA ASP A 402 -0.25 -6.06 -24.14
C ASP A 402 0.12 -5.93 -25.62
N LYS A 403 1.34 -5.48 -25.92
CA LYS A 403 1.84 -5.25 -27.28
C LYS A 403 2.84 -6.30 -27.74
N ILE A 404 3.29 -7.20 -26.84
CA ILE A 404 4.35 -8.17 -27.10
C ILE A 404 4.09 -9.51 -26.40
N ASP A 405 4.43 -10.62 -27.04
CA ASP A 405 4.49 -11.94 -26.38
C ASP A 405 5.93 -12.22 -25.93
N ILE A 406 6.19 -12.13 -24.63
CA ILE A 406 7.53 -12.29 -24.06
C ILE A 406 7.67 -13.52 -23.15
N LEU A 407 6.58 -14.13 -22.71
CA LEU A 407 6.63 -15.16 -21.65
C LEU A 407 7.39 -16.43 -22.04
N ARG A 408 7.64 -16.66 -23.34
CA ARG A 408 8.37 -17.82 -23.87
C ARG A 408 9.86 -17.55 -24.13
N GLU A 409 10.33 -16.34 -23.94
CA GLU A 409 11.72 -16.00 -24.24
C GLU A 409 12.71 -16.46 -23.13
N LYS A 410 13.87 -16.97 -23.52
CA LYS A 410 14.90 -17.43 -22.56
C LYS A 410 15.31 -16.36 -21.57
N LYS A 411 15.42 -15.10 -21.98
CA LYS A 411 15.75 -13.97 -21.10
C LYS A 411 14.65 -13.70 -20.07
N VAL A 412 13.39 -13.95 -20.39
CA VAL A 412 12.27 -13.82 -19.44
C VAL A 412 12.33 -14.92 -18.38
N ILE A 413 12.73 -16.14 -18.75
CA ILE A 413 12.96 -17.21 -17.76
C ILE A 413 14.06 -16.79 -16.78
N GLN A 414 15.15 -16.20 -17.29
CA GLN A 414 16.23 -15.66 -16.45
C GLN A 414 15.71 -14.53 -15.56
N LEU A 415 14.95 -13.60 -16.12
CA LEU A 415 14.35 -12.49 -15.38
C LEU A 415 13.45 -13.00 -14.24
N LYS A 416 12.59 -13.98 -14.51
CA LYS A 416 11.74 -14.60 -13.48
C LYS A 416 12.57 -15.18 -12.32
N LYS A 417 13.69 -15.84 -12.61
CA LYS A 417 14.63 -16.37 -11.60
C LYS A 417 15.16 -15.25 -10.68
N TRP A 418 15.49 -14.09 -11.24
CA TRP A 418 15.91 -12.93 -10.47
C TRP A 418 14.81 -12.36 -9.60
N ILE A 419 13.60 -12.19 -10.16
CA ILE A 419 12.45 -11.64 -9.42
C ILE A 419 12.04 -12.57 -8.27
N ARG A 420 12.03 -13.89 -8.52
CA ARG A 420 11.82 -14.91 -7.50
C ARG A 420 12.83 -14.79 -6.35
N ALA A 421 14.10 -14.64 -6.68
CA ALA A 421 15.17 -14.51 -5.67
C ALA A 421 15.03 -13.25 -4.81
N ILE A 422 14.51 -12.13 -5.35
CA ILE A 422 14.20 -10.92 -4.58
C ILE A 422 13.17 -11.25 -3.49
N VAL A 423 12.10 -11.96 -3.87
CA VAL A 423 11.01 -12.32 -2.95
C VAL A 423 11.49 -13.29 -1.87
N GLU A 424 12.14 -14.40 -2.28
CA GLU A 424 12.53 -15.48 -1.38
C GLU A 424 13.65 -15.08 -0.40
N ASN A 425 14.55 -14.18 -0.78
CA ASN A 425 15.66 -13.75 0.07
C ASN A 425 15.39 -12.41 0.80
N GLY A 426 14.25 -11.78 0.55
CA GLY A 426 13.95 -10.49 1.15
C GLY A 426 14.88 -9.36 0.73
N TRP A 427 15.46 -9.44 -0.48
CA TRP A 427 16.31 -8.40 -1.00
C TRP A 427 15.50 -7.15 -1.34
N LEU A 428 16.16 -6.02 -1.34
CA LEU A 428 15.57 -4.70 -1.58
C LEU A 428 14.61 -4.25 -0.46
N THR A 429 14.01 -3.09 -0.64
CA THR A 429 13.04 -2.56 0.32
C THR A 429 11.72 -3.34 0.25
N VAL A 430 10.86 -3.19 1.26
CA VAL A 430 9.53 -3.83 1.27
C VAL A 430 8.70 -3.41 0.04
N TYR A 431 8.75 -2.14 -0.32
CA TYR A 431 7.99 -1.63 -1.47
C TYR A 431 8.51 -2.16 -2.80
N ASP A 432 9.82 -2.30 -2.95
CA ASP A 432 10.44 -2.96 -4.11
C ASP A 432 10.01 -4.43 -4.18
N ARG A 433 9.96 -5.11 -3.04
CA ARG A 433 9.48 -6.50 -2.95
C ARG A 433 7.99 -6.63 -3.31
N ILE A 434 7.16 -5.65 -2.95
CA ILE A 434 5.74 -5.61 -3.37
C ILE A 434 5.65 -5.53 -4.89
N ILE A 435 6.46 -4.69 -5.54
CA ILE A 435 6.54 -4.65 -7.01
C ILE A 435 7.06 -5.98 -7.54
N ALA A 436 8.11 -6.54 -6.96
CA ALA A 436 8.65 -7.84 -7.35
C ALA A 436 7.59 -8.95 -7.26
N GLY A 437 6.79 -9.00 -6.20
CA GLY A 437 5.68 -9.95 -6.03
C GLY A 437 4.64 -9.84 -7.15
N LYS A 438 4.25 -8.62 -7.53
CA LYS A 438 3.37 -8.36 -8.68
C LYS A 438 4.00 -8.85 -9.99
N ARG A 439 5.26 -8.54 -10.23
CA ARG A 439 5.97 -8.95 -11.44
C ARG A 439 6.18 -10.46 -11.49
N LEU A 440 6.47 -11.11 -10.35
CA LEU A 440 6.56 -12.57 -10.25
C LEU A 440 5.21 -13.24 -10.59
N SER A 441 4.12 -12.70 -10.06
CA SER A 441 2.76 -13.14 -10.39
C SER A 441 2.49 -13.09 -11.90
N TRP A 442 2.79 -11.98 -12.54
CA TRP A 442 2.62 -11.81 -13.98
C TRP A 442 3.49 -12.74 -14.80
N LEU A 443 4.77 -12.92 -14.44
CA LEU A 443 5.72 -13.82 -15.10
C LEU A 443 5.37 -15.31 -14.88
N GLY A 444 4.39 -15.60 -14.04
CA GLY A 444 4.02 -16.94 -13.62
C GLY A 444 4.89 -17.44 -12.47
N ASP A 445 4.45 -17.21 -11.25
CA ASP A 445 5.13 -17.65 -10.03
C ASP A 445 5.27 -19.17 -10.02
N ASP A 446 6.50 -19.65 -9.99
CA ASP A 446 6.85 -21.08 -10.04
C ASP A 446 7.25 -21.65 -8.67
N ARG A 447 7.03 -20.90 -7.58
CA ARG A 447 7.12 -21.44 -6.23
C ARG A 447 5.99 -22.44 -5.97
N GLU A 448 6.23 -23.44 -5.13
CA GLU A 448 5.17 -24.35 -4.69
C GLU A 448 4.26 -23.65 -3.67
N LEU A 449 3.25 -22.91 -4.18
CA LEU A 449 2.35 -22.10 -3.34
C LEU A 449 1.38 -22.93 -2.50
N THR A 450 1.34 -24.25 -2.70
CA THR A 450 0.59 -25.23 -1.90
C THR A 450 1.51 -26.10 -1.03
N GLU A 451 2.78 -25.69 -0.86
CA GLU A 451 3.76 -26.38 -0.02
C GLU A 451 3.23 -26.61 1.40
N LEU A 452 3.43 -27.82 1.91
CA LEU A 452 3.04 -28.22 3.27
C LEU A 452 4.24 -28.33 4.18
N VAL A 453 4.20 -27.64 5.31
CA VAL A 453 5.16 -27.73 6.39
C VAL A 453 4.74 -28.81 7.36
N SER A 454 5.67 -29.69 7.73
CA SER A 454 5.43 -30.75 8.72
C SER A 454 5.60 -30.22 10.15
N ILE A 455 4.53 -30.24 10.93
CA ILE A 455 4.52 -29.85 12.32
C ILE A 455 4.61 -31.10 13.20
N PRO A 456 5.66 -31.27 13.99
CA PRO A 456 5.80 -32.44 14.85
C PRO A 456 4.81 -32.42 16.01
N ALA A 457 4.44 -33.58 16.51
CA ALA A 457 3.72 -33.69 17.78
C ALA A 457 4.56 -33.07 18.92
N GLY A 458 3.89 -32.38 19.83
CA GLY A 458 4.58 -31.73 20.93
C GLY A 458 3.64 -31.10 21.93
N SER A 459 4.19 -30.34 22.88
CA SER A 459 3.44 -29.44 23.73
C SER A 459 4.03 -28.05 23.67
N PHE A 460 3.17 -27.03 23.87
CA PHE A 460 3.55 -25.63 23.92
C PHE A 460 2.65 -24.87 24.88
N THR A 461 3.12 -23.72 25.34
CA THR A 461 2.34 -22.81 26.17
C THR A 461 1.46 -21.94 25.24
N MET A 462 0.15 -22.18 25.26
CA MET A 462 -0.84 -21.42 24.47
C MET A 462 -1.31 -20.19 25.23
N GLY A 463 -1.53 -19.06 24.50
CA GLY A 463 -1.96 -17.79 25.08
C GLY A 463 -0.84 -16.85 25.45
N ASP A 464 -1.18 -15.70 26.03
CA ASP A 464 -0.25 -14.69 26.53
C ASP A 464 -0.75 -14.05 27.84
N TYR A 465 0.06 -13.16 28.44
CA TYR A 465 -0.26 -12.48 29.70
C TYR A 465 -0.80 -11.06 29.51
N LEU A 466 -0.85 -10.56 28.28
CA LEU A 466 -1.20 -9.16 27.99
C LEU A 466 -2.69 -8.98 27.64
N LEU A 467 -3.25 -9.93 26.89
CA LEU A 467 -4.58 -9.78 26.33
C LEU A 467 -5.60 -10.63 27.12
N PRO A 468 -6.72 -10.04 27.58
CA PRO A 468 -7.69 -10.74 28.44
C PRO A 468 -8.24 -12.04 27.84
N ASN A 469 -8.52 -12.04 26.53
CA ASN A 469 -9.09 -13.23 25.84
C ASN A 469 -8.07 -14.35 25.60
N ASN A 470 -6.78 -14.12 25.90
CA ASN A 470 -5.68 -15.07 25.73
C ASN A 470 -5.23 -15.68 27.06
N GLN A 471 -5.94 -15.43 28.14
CA GLN A 471 -5.62 -15.88 29.50
C GLN A 471 -6.67 -16.85 30.03
N PRO A 472 -6.27 -17.74 30.98
CA PRO A 472 -4.89 -17.96 31.41
C PRO A 472 -4.08 -18.78 30.41
N VAL A 473 -2.78 -18.61 30.41
CA VAL A 473 -1.87 -19.44 29.60
C VAL A 473 -1.89 -20.87 30.11
N ALA A 474 -1.81 -21.83 29.19
CA ALA A 474 -1.79 -23.26 29.57
C ALA A 474 -0.93 -24.07 28.62
N GLU A 475 -0.38 -25.18 29.11
CA GLU A 475 0.34 -26.13 28.28
C GLU A 475 -0.65 -27.02 27.51
N ILE A 476 -0.57 -26.98 26.17
CA ILE A 476 -1.43 -27.73 25.25
C ILE A 476 -0.60 -28.77 24.50
N LYS A 477 -1.16 -29.98 24.35
CA LYS A 477 -0.57 -31.05 23.55
C LYS A 477 -1.15 -31.06 22.15
N ILE A 478 -0.29 -31.04 21.14
CA ILE A 478 -0.64 -31.06 19.72
C ILE A 478 -0.17 -32.39 19.11
N LYS A 479 -1.03 -33.02 18.31
CA LYS A 479 -0.66 -34.16 17.46
C LYS A 479 0.12 -33.65 16.24
N ALA A 480 0.90 -34.51 15.59
CA ALA A 480 1.57 -34.17 14.34
C ALA A 480 0.55 -33.91 13.21
N PHE A 481 0.80 -32.90 12.40
CA PHE A 481 0.02 -32.53 11.23
C PHE A 481 0.90 -31.85 10.20
N LYS A 482 0.36 -31.59 9.00
CA LYS A 482 1.01 -30.74 8.01
C LYS A 482 0.15 -29.49 7.81
N ILE A 483 0.77 -28.33 7.62
CA ILE A 483 0.07 -27.05 7.43
C ILE A 483 0.62 -26.35 6.18
N GLY A 484 -0.21 -25.58 5.47
CA GLY A 484 0.23 -24.74 4.36
C GLY A 484 1.33 -23.78 4.80
N ARG A 485 2.44 -23.74 4.06
CA ARG A 485 3.52 -22.76 4.27
C ARG A 485 2.97 -21.33 4.17
N TYR A 486 2.05 -21.09 3.25
CA TYR A 486 1.37 -19.84 2.97
C TYR A 486 -0.14 -19.94 3.20
N PRO A 487 -0.86 -18.81 3.36
CA PRO A 487 -2.30 -18.76 3.13
C PRO A 487 -2.64 -19.25 1.71
N VAL A 488 -3.87 -19.75 1.52
CA VAL A 488 -4.35 -20.15 0.19
C VAL A 488 -4.35 -18.92 -0.73
N VAL A 489 -3.79 -19.08 -1.94
CA VAL A 489 -3.62 -17.98 -2.88
C VAL A 489 -4.68 -17.95 -3.97
N ASN A 490 -4.83 -16.78 -4.61
CA ASN A 490 -5.84 -16.54 -5.66
C ASN A 490 -5.80 -17.57 -6.79
N THR A 491 -4.60 -17.98 -7.26
CA THR A 491 -4.50 -18.95 -8.36
C THR A 491 -5.08 -20.33 -7.98
N THR A 492 -4.81 -20.79 -6.74
CA THR A 492 -5.31 -22.08 -6.27
C THR A 492 -6.80 -22.01 -5.94
N TYR A 493 -7.26 -20.90 -5.38
CA TYR A 493 -8.67 -20.70 -5.07
C TYR A 493 -9.51 -20.53 -6.35
N LYS A 494 -8.96 -19.86 -7.37
CA LYS A 494 -9.60 -19.74 -8.69
C LYS A 494 -9.81 -21.12 -9.34
N GLU A 495 -8.85 -22.03 -9.25
CA GLU A 495 -9.01 -23.38 -9.77
C GLU A 495 -10.24 -24.09 -9.13
N PHE A 496 -10.42 -23.95 -7.82
CA PHE A 496 -11.61 -24.45 -7.12
C PHE A 496 -12.91 -23.83 -7.66
N ILE A 497 -12.93 -22.52 -7.83
CA ILE A 497 -14.11 -21.81 -8.37
C ILE A 497 -14.43 -22.26 -9.80
N ASP A 498 -13.42 -22.36 -10.67
CA ASP A 498 -13.58 -22.75 -12.06
C ASP A 498 -14.10 -24.20 -12.19
N GLN A 499 -13.67 -25.12 -11.30
CA GLN A 499 -14.10 -26.52 -11.32
C GLN A 499 -15.46 -26.77 -10.67
N THR A 500 -15.86 -25.93 -9.70
CA THR A 500 -17.10 -26.16 -8.93
C THR A 500 -18.25 -25.26 -9.33
N GLY A 501 -17.97 -24.18 -10.08
CA GLY A 501 -18.97 -23.16 -10.42
C GLY A 501 -19.45 -22.33 -9.24
N ARG A 502 -18.75 -22.36 -8.08
CA ARG A 502 -19.12 -21.54 -6.92
C ARG A 502 -18.87 -20.06 -7.20
N PHE A 503 -19.68 -19.24 -6.57
CA PHE A 503 -19.50 -17.80 -6.65
C PHE A 503 -18.37 -17.33 -5.72
N TRP A 504 -17.52 -16.46 -6.22
CA TRP A 504 -16.49 -15.76 -5.45
C TRP A 504 -16.53 -14.27 -5.76
N LEU A 505 -16.78 -13.44 -4.75
CA LEU A 505 -16.80 -12.00 -4.87
C LEU A 505 -15.35 -11.48 -4.76
N SER A 506 -14.63 -11.52 -5.87
CA SER A 506 -13.30 -10.93 -5.93
C SER A 506 -13.02 -10.44 -7.34
N GLU A 507 -12.59 -9.19 -7.45
CA GLU A 507 -12.02 -8.61 -8.66
C GLU A 507 -10.61 -9.17 -8.95
N GLU A 508 -10.00 -9.80 -7.94
CA GLU A 508 -8.65 -10.35 -7.97
C GLU A 508 -8.51 -11.59 -8.85
N LYS A 509 -9.61 -12.33 -9.07
CA LYS A 509 -9.62 -13.63 -9.73
C LYS A 509 -8.97 -13.67 -11.11
N ASP A 510 -9.04 -12.56 -11.86
CA ASP A 510 -8.50 -12.44 -13.22
C ASP A 510 -7.28 -11.50 -13.30
N ASN A 511 -6.86 -10.93 -12.17
CA ASN A 511 -5.73 -10.02 -12.10
C ASN A 511 -4.40 -10.78 -12.19
N CYS A 512 -3.67 -10.61 -13.29
CA CYS A 512 -2.40 -11.29 -13.51
C CYS A 512 -1.28 -10.88 -12.52
N GLU A 513 -1.38 -9.72 -11.89
CA GLU A 513 -0.42 -9.24 -10.89
C GLU A 513 -0.68 -9.80 -9.49
N ARG A 514 -1.81 -10.47 -9.26
CA ARG A 514 -2.26 -10.88 -7.92
C ARG A 514 -2.55 -12.38 -7.78
N ARG A 515 -2.11 -13.20 -8.71
CA ARG A 515 -2.32 -14.67 -8.69
C ARG A 515 -1.69 -15.34 -7.47
N ASN A 516 -0.60 -14.79 -6.95
CA ASN A 516 0.15 -15.25 -5.77
C ASN A 516 -0.18 -14.46 -4.49
N TYR A 517 -1.27 -13.70 -4.49
CA TYR A 517 -1.80 -13.03 -3.31
C TYR A 517 -2.76 -13.95 -2.56
N PRO A 518 -2.98 -13.78 -1.25
CA PRO A 518 -3.98 -14.53 -0.50
C PRO A 518 -5.36 -14.41 -1.14
N ALA A 519 -6.11 -15.50 -1.17
CA ALA A 519 -7.53 -15.48 -1.54
C ALA A 519 -8.34 -14.84 -0.41
N ILE A 520 -9.12 -13.82 -0.75
CA ILE A 520 -9.87 -12.96 0.17
C ILE A 520 -11.35 -12.87 -0.21
N ASN A 521 -12.15 -12.18 0.59
CA ASN A 521 -13.59 -12.05 0.38
C ASN A 521 -14.30 -13.42 0.36
N LEU A 522 -14.00 -14.26 1.34
CA LEU A 522 -14.55 -15.61 1.46
C LEU A 522 -15.05 -15.89 2.88
N THR A 523 -16.15 -16.64 2.94
CA THR A 523 -16.76 -17.08 4.20
C THR A 523 -16.03 -18.30 4.77
N TRP A 524 -16.26 -18.60 6.04
CA TRP A 524 -15.80 -19.86 6.63
C TRP A 524 -16.32 -21.09 5.86
N HIS A 525 -17.56 -21.06 5.42
CA HIS A 525 -18.15 -22.13 4.59
C HIS A 525 -17.46 -22.29 3.24
N ASP A 526 -16.98 -21.19 2.64
CA ASP A 526 -16.22 -21.24 1.40
C ASP A 526 -14.84 -21.88 1.63
N ALA A 527 -14.19 -21.58 2.76
CA ALA A 527 -12.92 -22.18 3.14
C ALA A 527 -13.07 -23.70 3.38
N VAL A 528 -14.13 -24.14 4.08
CA VAL A 528 -14.43 -25.56 4.30
C VAL A 528 -14.76 -26.26 2.98
N ALA A 529 -15.55 -25.65 2.11
CA ALA A 529 -15.86 -26.23 0.80
C ALA A 529 -14.61 -26.39 -0.08
N PHE A 530 -13.71 -25.42 -0.06
CA PHE A 530 -12.41 -25.53 -0.71
C PHE A 530 -11.59 -26.70 -0.18
N CYS A 531 -11.51 -26.86 1.14
CA CYS A 531 -10.79 -27.98 1.77
C CYS A 531 -11.36 -29.34 1.37
N ASN A 532 -12.67 -29.49 1.30
CA ASN A 532 -13.32 -30.72 0.86
C ASN A 532 -12.99 -31.04 -0.60
N TRP A 533 -13.10 -30.05 -1.51
CA TRP A 533 -12.70 -30.18 -2.90
C TRP A 533 -11.22 -30.55 -3.04
N LEU A 534 -10.34 -29.92 -2.28
CA LEU A 534 -8.91 -30.17 -2.34
C LEU A 534 -8.55 -31.57 -1.78
N THR A 535 -9.29 -32.07 -0.79
CA THR A 535 -9.16 -33.43 -0.29
C THR A 535 -9.40 -34.45 -1.41
N GLU A 536 -10.52 -34.33 -2.12
CA GLU A 536 -10.86 -35.23 -3.20
C GLU A 536 -9.84 -35.19 -4.34
N LYS A 537 -9.43 -33.96 -4.70
CA LYS A 537 -8.41 -33.73 -5.73
C LYS A 537 -7.08 -34.36 -5.34
N TRP A 538 -6.56 -34.07 -4.14
CA TRP A 538 -5.25 -34.57 -3.73
C TRP A 538 -5.21 -36.07 -3.42
N GLN A 539 -6.30 -36.65 -2.95
CA GLN A 539 -6.43 -38.12 -2.84
C GLN A 539 -6.41 -38.78 -4.22
N THR A 540 -7.08 -38.17 -5.21
CA THR A 540 -7.09 -38.64 -6.59
C THR A 540 -5.73 -38.54 -7.26
N GLU A 541 -5.02 -37.43 -7.02
CA GLU A 541 -3.66 -37.19 -7.51
C GLU A 541 -2.58 -37.96 -6.73
N GLY A 542 -2.92 -38.62 -5.62
CA GLY A 542 -1.99 -39.34 -4.76
C GLY A 542 -1.06 -38.42 -3.96
N LYS A 543 -1.38 -37.14 -3.80
CA LYS A 543 -0.62 -36.17 -2.99
C LYS A 543 -0.82 -36.37 -1.49
N ILE A 544 -1.99 -36.87 -1.10
CA ILE A 544 -2.29 -37.28 0.28
C ILE A 544 -2.83 -38.71 0.30
N GLN A 545 -2.72 -39.38 1.47
CA GLN A 545 -3.22 -40.73 1.65
C GLN A 545 -4.77 -40.73 1.68
N ARG A 546 -5.39 -41.89 1.45
CA ARG A 546 -6.86 -42.01 1.51
C ARG A 546 -7.47 -41.76 2.87
N ASP A 547 -6.67 -41.96 3.95
CA ASP A 547 -7.02 -41.69 5.32
C ASP A 547 -6.59 -40.29 5.82
N GLU A 548 -6.07 -39.46 4.93
CA GLU A 548 -5.76 -38.05 5.19
C GLU A 548 -6.82 -37.15 4.54
N ILE A 549 -7.14 -36.04 5.23
CA ILE A 549 -8.05 -34.99 4.74
C ILE A 549 -7.38 -33.63 4.80
N VAL A 550 -7.79 -32.75 3.89
CA VAL A 550 -7.51 -31.31 3.95
C VAL A 550 -8.61 -30.64 4.75
N ARG A 551 -8.26 -29.78 5.68
CA ARG A 551 -9.19 -28.99 6.49
C ARG A 551 -8.56 -27.63 6.87
N ILE A 552 -9.32 -26.72 7.43
CA ILE A 552 -8.77 -25.55 8.09
C ILE A 552 -8.19 -25.94 9.47
N PRO A 553 -7.19 -25.19 10.01
CA PRO A 553 -6.58 -25.49 11.30
C PRO A 553 -7.56 -25.28 12.47
N THR A 554 -7.36 -25.98 13.57
CA THR A 554 -7.88 -25.54 14.87
C THR A 554 -7.08 -24.32 15.34
N GLU A 555 -7.63 -23.55 16.26
CA GLU A 555 -6.95 -22.40 16.86
C GLU A 555 -5.61 -22.79 17.51
N ALA A 556 -5.57 -23.94 18.20
CA ALA A 556 -4.36 -24.43 18.85
C ALA A 556 -3.29 -24.89 17.85
N GLU A 557 -3.68 -25.55 16.75
CA GLU A 557 -2.76 -25.94 15.68
C GLU A 557 -2.15 -24.69 15.00
N TRP A 558 -2.98 -23.69 14.74
CA TRP A 558 -2.54 -22.45 14.12
C TRP A 558 -1.51 -21.73 15.01
N GLU A 559 -1.83 -21.54 16.31
CA GLU A 559 -0.92 -20.86 17.25
C GLU A 559 0.39 -21.61 17.41
N TYR A 560 0.34 -22.96 17.51
CA TYR A 560 1.55 -23.77 17.59
C TYR A 560 2.42 -23.65 16.33
N ALA A 561 1.80 -23.66 15.14
CA ALA A 561 2.52 -23.49 13.88
C ALA A 561 3.17 -22.11 13.76
N ALA A 562 2.52 -21.06 14.28
CA ALA A 562 3.00 -19.70 14.26
C ALA A 562 4.17 -19.46 15.22
N ARG A 563 3.98 -19.77 16.50
CA ARG A 563 4.96 -19.43 17.56
C ARG A 563 5.94 -20.54 17.91
N GLY A 564 5.67 -21.79 17.51
CA GLY A 564 6.48 -22.92 17.94
C GLY A 564 6.49 -23.06 19.46
N LYS A 565 7.70 -23.17 20.03
CA LYS A 565 7.92 -23.28 21.48
C LYS A 565 8.30 -21.97 22.16
N ILE A 566 8.07 -20.83 21.53
CA ILE A 566 8.34 -19.52 22.14
C ILE A 566 7.42 -19.37 23.36
N ILE A 567 8.02 -19.15 24.53
CA ILE A 567 7.30 -19.02 25.80
C ILE A 567 6.89 -17.55 25.96
N SER A 568 5.62 -17.30 26.30
CA SER A 568 5.12 -15.98 26.65
C SER A 568 5.85 -15.46 27.89
N GLN A 569 6.27 -14.21 27.83
CA GLN A 569 6.80 -13.46 28.97
C GLN A 569 5.79 -12.37 29.35
N PRO A 570 5.69 -11.99 30.61
CA PRO A 570 4.97 -10.78 30.99
C PRO A 570 5.46 -9.60 30.18
N ASP A 571 4.55 -8.75 29.75
CA ASP A 571 4.82 -7.49 29.01
C ASP A 571 5.50 -7.65 27.63
N THR A 572 5.42 -8.85 27.00
CA THR A 572 6.06 -9.08 25.71
C THR A 572 5.10 -9.71 24.70
N LEU A 573 4.89 -9.03 23.59
CA LEU A 573 4.14 -9.53 22.42
C LEU A 573 4.97 -10.57 21.66
N ILE A 574 4.31 -11.64 21.19
CA ILE A 574 4.95 -12.77 20.50
C ILE A 574 4.49 -12.83 19.04
N TYR A 575 5.49 -12.89 18.17
CA TYR A 575 5.35 -13.05 16.72
C TYR A 575 6.06 -14.31 16.24
N ALA A 576 5.87 -14.68 14.98
CA ALA A 576 6.52 -15.86 14.39
C ALA A 576 8.06 -15.78 14.43
N TRP A 577 8.60 -14.57 14.31
CA TRP A 577 10.05 -14.29 14.40
C TRP A 577 10.60 -14.20 15.83
N GLY A 578 9.75 -14.23 16.86
CA GLY A 578 10.17 -14.10 18.26
C GLY A 578 9.41 -13.04 19.04
N SER A 579 10.10 -12.42 20.00
CA SER A 579 9.54 -11.44 20.91
C SER A 579 9.75 -10.01 20.40
N GLY A 580 8.74 -9.18 20.58
CA GLY A 580 8.78 -7.76 20.26
C GLY A 580 8.52 -7.45 18.79
N TRP A 581 7.99 -6.25 18.56
CA TRP A 581 7.68 -5.75 17.23
C TRP A 581 8.94 -5.47 16.41
N GLN A 582 8.87 -5.73 15.13
CA GLN A 582 9.87 -5.38 14.13
C GLN A 582 9.18 -4.76 12.93
N ASP A 583 9.58 -3.55 12.57
CA ASP A 583 9.09 -2.91 11.35
C ASP A 583 9.48 -3.72 10.11
N ASP A 584 8.62 -3.71 9.10
CA ASP A 584 8.83 -4.34 7.81
C ASP A 584 8.98 -5.88 7.81
N TYR A 585 8.62 -6.55 8.93
CA TYR A 585 8.59 -8.01 9.01
C TYR A 585 7.26 -8.62 8.62
N CYS A 586 6.19 -7.82 8.53
CA CYS A 586 4.86 -8.29 8.10
C CYS A 586 4.00 -7.16 7.55
N ASN A 587 2.90 -7.53 6.89
CA ASN A 587 1.95 -6.58 6.33
C ASN A 587 0.84 -6.28 7.34
N THR A 588 0.98 -5.19 8.07
CA THR A 588 0.01 -4.64 9.02
C THR A 588 -0.28 -3.18 8.72
N ARG A 589 -1.11 -2.54 9.54
CA ARG A 589 -1.45 -1.12 9.40
C ARG A 589 -0.20 -0.22 9.46
N GLU A 590 0.80 -0.60 10.24
CA GLU A 590 2.06 0.14 10.37
C GLU A 590 2.84 0.17 9.05
N LEU A 591 2.74 -0.86 8.21
CA LEU A 591 3.30 -0.85 6.86
C LEU A 591 2.61 0.18 5.95
N GLY A 592 1.31 0.44 6.17
CA GLY A 592 0.56 1.44 5.42
C GLY A 592 0.18 1.03 4.00
N LEU A 593 0.35 -0.23 3.61
CA LEU A 593 -0.07 -0.73 2.30
C LEU A 593 -1.60 -0.71 2.17
N ASN A 594 -2.32 -0.97 3.25
CA ASN A 594 -3.78 -1.05 3.35
C ASN A 594 -4.42 -1.99 2.31
N ASP A 595 -3.69 -3.01 1.92
CA ASP A 595 -4.08 -4.04 0.96
C ASP A 595 -3.24 -5.31 1.19
N THR A 596 -3.65 -6.42 0.60
CA THR A 596 -2.83 -7.65 0.56
C THR A 596 -1.64 -7.48 -0.37
N CYS A 597 -0.66 -8.37 -0.25
CA CYS A 597 0.47 -8.47 -1.17
C CYS A 597 0.79 -9.95 -1.48
N ALA A 598 1.74 -10.21 -2.36
CA ALA A 598 2.14 -11.58 -2.68
C ALA A 598 2.63 -12.31 -1.44
N VAL A 599 2.30 -13.59 -1.29
CA VAL A 599 2.74 -14.39 -0.16
C VAL A 599 4.25 -14.58 -0.15
N GLY A 600 4.83 -14.64 1.06
CA GLY A 600 6.26 -14.87 1.28
C GLY A 600 7.15 -13.66 0.96
N LEU A 601 6.61 -12.44 0.93
CA LEU A 601 7.41 -11.21 0.77
C LEU A 601 8.23 -10.84 2.01
N PHE A 602 7.93 -11.47 3.15
CA PHE A 602 8.54 -11.20 4.44
C PHE A 602 9.26 -12.44 4.96
N PRO A 603 10.40 -12.85 4.38
CA PRO A 603 11.08 -14.08 4.81
C PRO A 603 11.54 -14.03 6.26
N GLN A 604 11.69 -12.85 6.86
CA GLN A 604 11.98 -12.66 8.28
C GLN A 604 10.81 -13.06 9.20
N ASN A 605 9.60 -13.15 8.65
CA ASN A 605 8.38 -13.63 9.36
C ASN A 605 8.23 -15.15 9.29
N GLU A 606 9.30 -15.88 8.98
CA GLU A 606 9.25 -17.33 8.99
C GLU A 606 9.16 -17.87 10.42
N SER A 607 8.14 -18.70 10.68
CA SER A 607 7.99 -19.36 11.98
C SER A 607 9.08 -20.42 12.20
N ALA A 608 9.26 -20.83 13.43
CA ALA A 608 10.23 -21.88 13.80
C ALA A 608 10.04 -23.20 13.04
N PHE A 609 8.90 -23.43 12.43
CA PHE A 609 8.59 -24.60 11.62
C PHE A 609 8.67 -24.34 10.11
N GLY A 610 8.84 -23.09 9.66
CA GLY A 610 8.93 -22.75 8.26
C GLY A 610 7.63 -22.20 7.64
N CYS A 611 6.62 -21.85 8.44
CA CYS A 611 5.42 -21.16 7.96
C CYS A 611 5.72 -19.67 7.74
N LEU A 612 5.19 -19.09 6.67
CA LEU A 612 5.29 -17.67 6.35
C LEU A 612 3.94 -16.97 6.44
N ASP A 613 3.97 -15.66 6.57
CA ASP A 613 2.78 -14.78 6.64
C ASP A 613 1.82 -15.13 7.78
N MET A 614 2.36 -15.65 8.92
CA MET A 614 1.57 -15.97 10.11
C MET A 614 1.13 -14.73 10.90
N ASN A 615 1.74 -13.57 10.64
CA ASN A 615 1.46 -12.31 11.33
C ASN A 615 1.15 -11.24 10.28
N GLY A 616 -0.01 -10.58 10.43
CA GLY A 616 -0.49 -9.61 9.44
C GLY A 616 -1.01 -10.28 8.16
N MET A 617 -1.04 -9.57 7.04
CA MET A 617 -1.50 -9.99 5.73
C MET A 617 -3.03 -10.18 5.66
N VAL A 618 -3.56 -11.31 6.18
CA VAL A 618 -4.99 -11.62 6.28
C VAL A 618 -5.32 -12.31 7.59
N TRP A 619 -6.48 -12.04 8.14
CA TRP A 619 -7.07 -12.86 9.20
C TRP A 619 -7.35 -14.25 8.66
N GLU A 620 -6.94 -15.28 9.38
CA GLU A 620 -7.10 -16.66 8.94
C GLU A 620 -8.20 -17.39 9.70
N TRP A 621 -9.15 -17.94 8.96
CA TRP A 621 -10.22 -18.78 9.48
C TRP A 621 -9.68 -20.02 10.16
N ASN A 622 -10.22 -20.31 11.36
CA ASN A 622 -9.98 -21.54 12.10
C ASN A 622 -11.27 -22.33 12.28
N SER A 623 -11.17 -23.63 12.56
CA SER A 623 -12.35 -24.47 12.82
C SER A 623 -12.96 -24.21 14.18
N THR A 624 -12.18 -23.77 15.16
CA THR A 624 -12.57 -23.57 16.56
C THR A 624 -13.69 -22.54 16.70
N LEU A 625 -14.71 -22.86 17.50
CA LEU A 625 -15.80 -21.94 17.84
C LEU A 625 -15.30 -20.82 18.75
N TRP A 626 -15.77 -19.60 18.48
CA TRP A 626 -15.59 -18.44 19.35
C TRP A 626 -16.75 -18.25 20.31
N GLY A 627 -17.98 -18.24 19.82
CA GLY A 627 -19.20 -17.95 20.56
C GLY A 627 -20.08 -16.90 19.88
N ALA A 628 -21.12 -16.46 20.56
CA ALA A 628 -22.08 -15.50 20.01
C ALA A 628 -21.64 -14.05 20.20
N ASP A 629 -20.99 -13.70 21.31
CA ASP A 629 -20.55 -12.33 21.59
C ASP A 629 -19.26 -11.98 20.83
N PRO A 630 -19.20 -10.85 20.08
CA PRO A 630 -17.99 -10.46 19.35
C PRO A 630 -16.81 -10.10 20.23
N LYS A 631 -17.04 -9.67 21.47
CA LYS A 631 -15.99 -9.19 22.40
C LYS A 631 -15.53 -10.21 23.42
N SER A 632 -16.40 -11.16 23.75
CA SER A 632 -16.15 -12.16 24.79
C SER A 632 -16.42 -13.57 24.24
N PRO A 633 -15.42 -14.44 24.18
CA PRO A 633 -15.62 -15.80 23.68
C PRO A 633 -16.43 -16.64 24.68
N ASP A 634 -17.38 -17.44 24.18
CA ASP A 634 -18.08 -18.45 24.98
C ASP A 634 -17.12 -19.61 25.39
N TYR A 635 -16.01 -19.74 24.67
CA TYR A 635 -14.93 -20.70 24.90
C TYR A 635 -13.64 -19.97 25.32
N PRO A 636 -13.58 -19.51 26.60
CA PRO A 636 -12.39 -18.81 27.11
C PRO A 636 -11.20 -19.74 27.25
N TYR A 637 -10.02 -19.20 27.50
CA TYR A 637 -8.88 -19.99 27.91
C TYR A 637 -9.01 -20.41 29.41
N PRO A 638 -8.37 -21.50 29.83
CA PRO A 638 -7.43 -22.33 29.05
C PRO A 638 -8.14 -23.12 27.95
N TYR A 639 -7.44 -23.32 26.83
CA TYR A 639 -7.96 -24.11 25.72
C TYR A 639 -8.20 -25.56 26.14
N ASP A 640 -9.42 -26.08 25.92
CA ASP A 640 -9.79 -27.47 26.14
C ASP A 640 -10.47 -28.03 24.87
N PRO A 641 -9.84 -28.95 24.13
CA PRO A 641 -10.44 -29.53 22.92
C PRO A 641 -11.68 -30.41 23.23
N CYS A 642 -11.99 -30.68 24.48
CA CYS A 642 -13.12 -31.55 24.89
C CYS A 642 -14.35 -30.75 25.37
N ASP A 643 -14.30 -29.42 25.46
CA ASP A 643 -15.40 -28.57 25.94
C ASP A 643 -16.47 -28.24 24.89
N GLY A 644 -16.34 -28.77 23.68
CA GLY A 644 -17.26 -28.56 22.58
C GLY A 644 -16.82 -27.46 21.56
N ARG A 645 -15.73 -26.73 21.83
CA ARG A 645 -15.21 -25.67 20.93
C ARG A 645 -14.83 -26.17 19.53
N GLU A 646 -14.54 -27.45 19.38
CA GLU A 646 -14.21 -28.07 18.10
C GLU A 646 -15.40 -28.75 17.41
N ASN A 647 -16.59 -28.68 18.00
CA ASN A 647 -17.81 -29.22 17.38
C ASN A 647 -18.45 -28.21 16.42
N THR A 648 -17.94 -28.14 15.22
CA THR A 648 -18.42 -27.20 14.20
C THR A 648 -19.65 -27.69 13.44
N LYS A 649 -19.96 -29.00 13.49
CA LYS A 649 -21.06 -29.61 12.71
C LYS A 649 -22.43 -29.14 13.16
N ASP A 650 -22.62 -28.99 14.47
CA ASP A 650 -23.90 -28.63 15.07
C ASP A 650 -23.98 -27.13 15.40
N ALA A 651 -22.92 -26.36 15.11
CA ALA A 651 -22.87 -24.96 15.44
C ALA A 651 -23.62 -24.10 14.39
N LEU A 652 -24.56 -23.29 14.87
CA LEU A 652 -25.35 -22.37 14.04
C LEU A 652 -24.47 -21.25 13.44
N ASP A 653 -24.98 -20.60 12.39
CA ASP A 653 -24.30 -19.49 11.70
C ASP A 653 -24.20 -18.20 12.52
N ASN A 654 -24.91 -18.06 13.61
CA ASN A 654 -24.75 -16.97 14.57
C ASN A 654 -23.64 -17.25 15.62
N ILE A 655 -23.06 -18.43 15.63
CA ILE A 655 -21.89 -18.75 16.45
C ILE A 655 -20.62 -18.46 15.64
N ARG A 656 -19.83 -17.51 16.10
CA ARG A 656 -18.58 -17.09 15.46
C ARG A 656 -17.55 -18.19 15.44
N ARG A 657 -16.65 -18.14 14.47
CA ARG A 657 -15.45 -18.97 14.36
C ARG A 657 -14.23 -18.14 14.71
N CYS A 658 -13.24 -18.75 15.33
CA CYS A 658 -11.98 -18.10 15.63
C CYS A 658 -11.25 -17.69 14.36
N MET A 659 -10.61 -16.53 14.44
CA MET A 659 -9.70 -15.99 13.43
C MET A 659 -8.38 -15.61 14.08
N ARG A 660 -7.28 -15.77 13.33
CA ARG A 660 -5.92 -15.59 13.85
C ARG A 660 -5.06 -14.80 12.86
N GLY A 661 -3.94 -14.26 13.36
CA GLY A 661 -2.87 -13.66 12.59
C GLY A 661 -2.96 -12.16 12.37
N GLY A 662 -4.14 -11.56 12.45
CA GLY A 662 -4.34 -10.18 12.02
C GLY A 662 -4.27 -10.01 10.51
N SER A 663 -4.47 -8.80 10.02
CA SER A 663 -4.43 -8.47 8.59
C SER A 663 -3.61 -7.22 8.32
N PHE A 664 -3.54 -6.82 7.04
CA PHE A 664 -2.93 -5.55 6.63
C PHE A 664 -3.55 -4.31 7.32
N GLY A 665 -4.77 -4.40 7.82
CA GLY A 665 -5.45 -3.34 8.53
C GLY A 665 -5.33 -3.42 10.06
N SER A 666 -4.76 -4.51 10.60
CA SER A 666 -4.58 -4.71 12.04
C SER A 666 -3.35 -3.96 12.54
N THR A 667 -3.41 -3.51 13.80
CA THR A 667 -2.24 -2.97 14.51
C THR A 667 -1.29 -4.11 14.93
N ALA A 668 -0.06 -3.76 15.23
CA ALA A 668 1.00 -4.68 15.64
C ALA A 668 0.56 -5.63 16.77
N ASP A 669 -0.12 -5.11 17.79
CA ASP A 669 -0.62 -5.90 18.93
C ASP A 669 -1.74 -6.90 18.54
N HIS A 670 -2.52 -6.59 17.50
CA HIS A 670 -3.54 -7.48 16.94
C HIS A 670 -2.97 -8.51 15.94
N ALA A 671 -1.76 -8.32 15.47
CA ALA A 671 -1.09 -9.22 14.54
C ALA A 671 -0.15 -10.23 15.25
N THR A 672 -0.26 -10.41 16.56
CA THR A 672 0.55 -11.37 17.31
C THR A 672 0.12 -12.82 17.06
N CYS A 673 1.00 -13.78 17.34
CA CYS A 673 0.65 -15.20 17.28
C CYS A 673 -0.48 -15.59 18.24
N CYS A 674 -0.70 -14.81 19.30
CA CYS A 674 -1.65 -15.14 20.37
C CYS A 674 -2.99 -14.43 20.22
N TYR A 675 -3.05 -13.30 19.46
CA TYR A 675 -4.28 -12.51 19.36
C TYR A 675 -5.42 -13.34 18.75
N ARG A 676 -6.59 -13.24 19.37
CA ARG A 676 -7.79 -13.99 19.01
C ARG A 676 -8.86 -13.04 18.49
N GLY A 677 -9.44 -13.35 17.35
CA GLY A 677 -10.65 -12.71 16.81
C GLY A 677 -11.75 -13.70 16.57
N GLY A 678 -12.95 -13.23 16.32
CA GLY A 678 -14.10 -14.06 15.99
C GLY A 678 -15.04 -13.39 15.00
N LEU A 679 -15.40 -14.10 13.93
CA LEU A 679 -16.35 -13.63 12.90
C LEU A 679 -17.43 -14.68 12.65
N GLU A 680 -18.66 -14.25 12.29
CA GLU A 680 -19.71 -15.16 11.87
C GLU A 680 -19.27 -15.95 10.61
N PRO A 681 -19.61 -17.25 10.52
CA PRO A 681 -19.14 -18.10 9.41
C PRO A 681 -19.70 -17.70 8.04
N ILE A 682 -20.74 -16.85 8.00
CA ILE A 682 -21.30 -16.25 6.80
C ILE A 682 -20.69 -14.87 6.47
N GLY A 683 -19.95 -14.28 7.41
CA GLY A 683 -19.24 -13.01 7.22
C GLY A 683 -18.03 -13.18 6.32
N PHE A 684 -17.62 -12.13 5.64
CA PHE A 684 -16.39 -12.07 4.84
C PHE A 684 -15.93 -10.63 4.66
N TRP A 685 -14.64 -10.47 4.36
CA TRP A 685 -14.01 -9.18 4.17
C TRP A 685 -12.73 -9.31 3.35
N ARG A 686 -12.29 -8.22 2.73
CA ARG A 686 -11.03 -8.19 1.94
C ARG A 686 -9.75 -8.39 2.75
N GLY A 687 -9.82 -8.46 4.05
CA GLY A 687 -8.72 -8.74 4.97
C GLY A 687 -8.82 -10.12 5.63
N ASP A 688 -9.74 -10.99 5.21
CA ASP A 688 -9.83 -12.37 5.67
C ASP A 688 -9.33 -13.36 4.60
N GLY A 689 -8.85 -14.50 5.05
CA GLY A 689 -8.36 -15.59 4.23
C GLY A 689 -8.29 -16.86 5.06
N PHE A 690 -7.51 -17.84 4.63
CA PHE A 690 -7.32 -19.07 5.38
C PHE A 690 -6.07 -19.82 4.90
N ARG A 691 -5.59 -20.73 5.73
CA ARG A 691 -4.61 -21.76 5.33
C ARG A 691 -5.14 -23.16 5.58
N ILE A 692 -4.52 -24.13 4.93
CA ILE A 692 -4.94 -25.53 5.02
C ILE A 692 -4.09 -26.32 5.99
N VAL A 693 -4.70 -27.36 6.57
CA VAL A 693 -4.04 -28.42 7.33
C VAL A 693 -4.33 -29.77 6.69
N VAL A 694 -3.34 -30.64 6.63
CA VAL A 694 -3.52 -32.06 6.26
C VAL A 694 -3.26 -32.91 7.49
N SER A 695 -4.23 -33.74 7.84
CA SER A 695 -4.14 -34.68 8.96
C SER A 695 -4.93 -35.95 8.68
N LYS A 696 -4.70 -37.00 9.47
CA LYS A 696 -5.54 -38.19 9.39
C LYS A 696 -6.98 -37.90 9.79
N ASP A 697 -7.91 -38.46 9.05
CA ASP A 697 -9.34 -38.44 9.40
C ASP A 697 -9.60 -39.35 10.58
N ASN A 698 -9.57 -38.79 11.81
CA ASN A 698 -9.78 -39.55 13.05
C ASN A 698 -11.24 -39.92 13.30
N ASN A 699 -12.20 -39.41 12.51
CA ASN A 699 -13.64 -39.52 12.81
C ASN A 699 -14.50 -40.09 11.66
N GLY A 700 -13.93 -40.43 10.49
CA GLY A 700 -14.69 -40.88 9.34
C GLY A 700 -15.74 -39.84 8.85
N THR A 701 -15.51 -38.58 9.13
CA THR A 701 -16.45 -37.48 8.93
C THR A 701 -15.95 -36.56 7.86
N ARG A 702 -16.41 -36.77 6.64
CA ARG A 702 -16.44 -35.69 5.64
C ARG A 702 -17.35 -34.60 6.20
N ASN A 703 -16.80 -33.41 6.41
CA ASN A 703 -17.57 -32.20 6.77
C ASN A 703 -18.42 -31.71 5.62
#